data_1b14b1a181b8ecce31fef869c227b68d
#
_entry.id   1b14b1a181b8ecce31fef869c227b68d
#
_cell.length_a   1.000
_cell.length_b   1.000
_cell.length_c   1.000
_cell.angle_alpha   90.00
_cell.angle_beta   90.00
_cell.angle_gamma   90.00
#
_symmetry.space_group_name_H-M   'P 1'
#
loop_
_entity.id
_entity.type
_entity.pdbx_description
1 polymer ?
#
loop_
_entity_poly.entity_id
_entity_poly.type
_entity_poly.pdbx_seq_one_letter_code
_entity_poly.pdbx_strand_id
1 'polypeptide(L)'
;MFEHLLSPIKIRGLELKNRIILPAMGTRMASEKGEITDRLIAYHAARAKGGCGLNIVEVAAVHRPSSPAHFVWICEDSLIEGHKKLTDAIHENGGKAGIQLWQGGLAVSMDPSAQILLPSDMNLGQYTIPGITLEQIKEVVFCYGQAARRAVEAGYDCIEFHLAHNYLPHSFLSGGLNHRTDEYGGNFENRCRFPLEVIDAIRNNIPEDMPLFIRIDAHDDFLEKGLTIEEVIDFCNIAKNHGVDVLDVSRGNILTAATIYEVPPIDVPQGFNIENASRIRKETNMLTIGVGRINHEDFAEKLLAEDKVDMVVMGRAQLADPELVNKLKEGRTQDIIHCIGCDQGCYDGFTDVVNREFITCMRNPNIGHEAEHTFTKTENPKHVWIVGGGVGGMEAAKVLKELGHEPEIFEASDHLGGQFIIAGKAPGKKEMEDATIEMAKQTERICKIHLNTKVTPEMIEEKKPDHVIIATGALPIALRLDGEDQIHHVQANDVLMGKEKLSGYIAIIGGGLVGLEAADYLATQGCKVTVLEMKDKIGADLGSLRQIAVMMKMNQLKVELKPSSKVNSLSKEGVVLESGQTIPCEHVVYAVGSKSVDNSELCSMMDKLSIPYQIIGDAKAARRALNAIEEGYYAAMEV
;
A
#
# COMPACT_ATOMS: atom_id res chain seq x y z
N MET A 1 17.26 -5.58 22.08
CA MET A 1 15.93 -4.97 22.00
C MET A 1 15.02 -5.79 21.09
N PHE A 2 15.40 -6.14 19.87
CA PHE A 2 14.62 -6.97 18.93
C PHE A 2 15.26 -8.37 18.78
N GLU A 3 15.36 -9.12 19.88
CA GLU A 3 16.14 -10.37 19.95
C GLU A 3 15.51 -11.49 19.11
N HIS A 4 14.17 -11.59 19.10
CA HIS A 4 13.47 -12.61 18.31
C HIS A 4 13.47 -12.24 16.82
N LEU A 5 13.16 -10.97 16.50
CA LEU A 5 13.05 -10.47 15.14
C LEU A 5 14.40 -10.54 14.39
N LEU A 6 15.50 -10.26 15.09
CA LEU A 6 16.86 -10.28 14.54
C LEU A 6 17.57 -11.62 14.70
N SER A 7 16.92 -12.65 15.29
CA SER A 7 17.51 -13.98 15.42
C SER A 7 17.52 -14.72 14.08
N PRO A 8 18.56 -15.54 13.81
CA PRO A 8 18.60 -16.37 12.61
C PRO A 8 17.57 -17.50 12.68
N ILE A 9 17.23 -18.05 11.51
CA ILE A 9 16.41 -19.25 11.38
C ILE A 9 16.95 -20.09 10.23
N LYS A 10 16.94 -21.44 10.42
CA LYS A 10 17.35 -22.39 9.40
C LYS A 10 16.14 -23.18 8.89
N ILE A 11 16.01 -23.30 7.58
CA ILE A 11 14.94 -24.00 6.88
C ILE A 11 15.61 -24.91 5.85
N ARG A 12 15.65 -26.22 6.09
CA ARG A 12 16.49 -27.17 5.30
C ARG A 12 17.94 -26.66 5.16
N GLY A 13 18.43 -26.43 3.94
CA GLY A 13 19.74 -25.86 3.64
C GLY A 13 19.83 -24.34 3.72
N LEU A 14 18.69 -23.64 3.76
CA LEU A 14 18.65 -22.17 3.80
C LEU A 14 18.80 -21.65 5.23
N GLU A 15 19.73 -20.74 5.44
CA GLU A 15 19.89 -20.02 6.71
C GLU A 15 19.60 -18.53 6.47
N LEU A 16 18.61 -17.98 7.19
CA LEU A 16 18.25 -16.57 7.19
C LEU A 16 18.87 -15.87 8.39
N LYS A 17 19.47 -14.70 8.16
CA LYS A 17 20.16 -13.89 9.19
C LYS A 17 19.21 -13.21 10.18
N ASN A 18 17.92 -13.14 9.87
CA ASN A 18 16.83 -12.61 10.72
C ASN A 18 15.50 -13.15 10.22
N ARG A 19 14.41 -12.82 10.92
CA ARG A 19 13.05 -13.32 10.65
C ARG A 19 12.16 -12.36 9.86
N ILE A 20 12.77 -11.32 9.24
CA ILE A 20 12.06 -10.30 8.45
C ILE A 20 12.12 -10.67 6.98
N ILE A 21 10.94 -10.75 6.36
CA ILE A 21 10.79 -11.13 4.97
C ILE A 21 10.22 -9.94 4.18
N LEU A 22 10.85 -9.64 3.03
CA LEU A 22 10.23 -8.89 1.97
C LEU A 22 9.40 -9.87 1.13
N PRO A 23 8.05 -9.80 1.16
CA PRO A 23 7.22 -10.72 0.40
C PRO A 23 7.22 -10.39 -1.08
N ALA A 24 6.74 -11.30 -1.88
CA ALA A 24 6.38 -11.03 -3.26
C ALA A 24 5.32 -9.92 -3.33
N MET A 25 5.66 -8.82 -3.97
CA MET A 25 4.77 -7.67 -4.19
C MET A 25 4.94 -7.18 -5.62
N GLY A 26 3.87 -7.18 -6.41
CA GLY A 26 3.90 -6.69 -7.78
C GLY A 26 4.36 -5.22 -7.84
N THR A 27 5.38 -4.94 -8.63
CA THR A 27 5.97 -3.61 -8.77
C THR A 27 5.69 -2.95 -10.12
N ARG A 28 5.40 -3.75 -11.15
CA ARG A 28 5.35 -3.34 -12.56
C ARG A 28 6.69 -2.80 -13.07
N MET A 29 7.80 -3.20 -12.47
CA MET A 29 9.15 -2.80 -12.90
C MET A 29 9.79 -3.76 -13.91
N ALA A 30 9.16 -4.89 -14.23
CA ALA A 30 9.60 -5.76 -15.31
C ALA A 30 9.29 -5.14 -16.68
N SER A 31 9.98 -5.60 -17.74
CA SER A 31 9.71 -5.16 -19.10
C SER A 31 8.32 -5.64 -19.59
N GLU A 32 7.85 -5.13 -20.74
CA GLU A 32 6.62 -5.63 -21.37
C GLU A 32 6.67 -7.14 -21.66
N LYS A 33 7.87 -7.72 -21.77
CA LYS A 33 8.10 -9.14 -22.02
C LYS A 33 8.50 -9.91 -20.76
N GLY A 34 8.29 -9.33 -19.59
CA GLY A 34 8.55 -9.96 -18.30
C GLY A 34 10.02 -10.13 -17.93
N GLU A 35 10.93 -9.45 -18.65
CA GLU A 35 12.36 -9.49 -18.36
C GLU A 35 12.69 -8.69 -17.11
N ILE A 36 13.68 -9.14 -16.38
CA ILE A 36 14.23 -8.43 -15.23
C ILE A 36 14.94 -7.17 -15.71
N THR A 37 14.54 -6.00 -15.21
CA THR A 37 15.14 -4.70 -15.53
C THR A 37 16.16 -4.28 -14.47
N ASP A 38 17.06 -3.35 -14.82
CA ASP A 38 18.00 -2.76 -13.85
C ASP A 38 17.29 -2.06 -12.69
N ARG A 39 16.10 -1.50 -12.94
CA ARG A 39 15.23 -0.89 -11.92
C ARG A 39 14.78 -1.92 -10.89
N LEU A 40 14.30 -3.08 -11.33
CA LEU A 40 13.88 -4.16 -10.44
C LEU A 40 15.07 -4.75 -9.66
N ILE A 41 16.24 -4.87 -10.29
CA ILE A 41 17.49 -5.28 -9.63
C ILE A 41 17.83 -4.29 -8.49
N ALA A 42 17.84 -2.99 -8.78
CA ALA A 42 18.16 -1.96 -7.80
C ALA A 42 17.15 -1.94 -6.63
N TYR A 43 15.87 -2.12 -6.94
CA TYR A 43 14.81 -2.21 -5.95
C TYR A 43 15.08 -3.33 -4.93
N HIS A 44 15.38 -4.56 -5.37
CA HIS A 44 15.68 -5.69 -4.49
C HIS A 44 17.04 -5.54 -3.80
N ALA A 45 18.06 -5.08 -4.51
CA ALA A 45 19.40 -4.84 -3.95
C ALA A 45 19.36 -3.84 -2.78
N ALA A 46 18.56 -2.79 -2.88
CA ALA A 46 18.41 -1.80 -1.80
C ALA A 46 17.87 -2.43 -0.51
N ARG A 47 16.86 -3.31 -0.59
CA ARG A 47 16.29 -4.01 0.59
C ARG A 47 17.25 -5.05 1.17
N ALA A 48 17.97 -5.78 0.32
CA ALA A 48 19.02 -6.71 0.76
C ALA A 48 20.14 -5.97 1.51
N LYS A 49 20.63 -4.83 0.95
CA LYS A 49 21.60 -3.92 1.57
C LYS A 49 21.08 -3.35 2.88
N GLY A 50 19.78 -3.02 2.95
CA GLY A 50 19.08 -2.54 4.15
C GLY A 50 18.91 -3.60 5.24
N GLY A 51 19.37 -4.83 5.01
CA GLY A 51 19.47 -5.89 6.02
C GLY A 51 18.36 -6.93 5.98
N CYS A 52 17.43 -6.89 5.03
CA CYS A 52 16.38 -7.91 4.89
C CYS A 52 16.95 -9.32 4.89
N GLY A 53 16.27 -10.25 5.58
CA GLY A 53 16.70 -11.65 5.69
C GLY A 53 16.45 -12.43 4.41
N LEU A 54 15.25 -12.30 3.84
CA LEU A 54 14.81 -12.96 2.61
C LEU A 54 14.01 -11.98 1.75
N ASN A 55 14.43 -11.82 0.51
CA ASN A 55 13.69 -11.08 -0.52
C ASN A 55 12.98 -12.09 -1.42
N ILE A 56 11.65 -12.17 -1.36
CA ILE A 56 10.86 -12.97 -2.30
C ILE A 56 10.50 -12.07 -3.49
N VAL A 57 11.05 -12.41 -4.65
CA VAL A 57 10.77 -11.71 -5.91
C VAL A 57 9.30 -11.88 -6.26
N GLU A 58 8.69 -10.81 -6.77
CA GLU A 58 7.28 -10.69 -7.07
C GLU A 58 6.75 -11.80 -7.98
N VAL A 59 5.43 -11.92 -8.05
CA VAL A 59 4.71 -12.91 -8.87
C VAL A 59 5.39 -13.14 -10.22
N ALA A 60 6.00 -14.32 -10.40
CA ALA A 60 6.69 -14.72 -11.62
C ALA A 60 5.80 -15.68 -12.43
N ALA A 61 5.33 -15.21 -13.59
CA ALA A 61 4.43 -15.96 -14.44
C ALA A 61 5.12 -17.19 -15.04
N VAL A 62 4.52 -18.37 -14.83
CA VAL A 62 5.09 -19.67 -15.25
C VAL A 62 4.58 -20.16 -16.61
N HIS A 63 3.43 -19.66 -17.07
CA HIS A 63 2.73 -20.11 -18.27
C HIS A 63 2.68 -18.98 -19.32
N ARG A 64 3.43 -19.13 -20.42
CA ARG A 64 3.64 -18.06 -21.41
C ARG A 64 2.34 -17.42 -21.93
N PRO A 65 1.30 -18.19 -22.32
CA PRO A 65 0.05 -17.60 -22.80
C PRO A 65 -0.71 -16.76 -21.74
N SER A 66 -0.48 -17.00 -20.45
CA SER A 66 -1.13 -16.31 -19.33
C SER A 66 -0.19 -15.32 -18.63
N SER A 67 0.87 -14.86 -19.30
CA SER A 67 1.87 -13.97 -18.73
C SER A 67 1.59 -12.53 -19.11
N PRO A 68 1.09 -11.67 -18.18
CA PRO A 68 0.75 -10.29 -18.50
C PRO A 68 2.00 -9.41 -18.63
N ALA A 69 1.93 -8.35 -19.43
CA ALA A 69 2.99 -7.37 -19.60
C ALA A 69 3.36 -6.68 -18.27
N HIS A 70 4.62 -6.31 -18.11
CA HIS A 70 5.18 -5.65 -16.92
C HIS A 70 5.13 -6.46 -15.63
N PHE A 71 4.78 -7.76 -15.69
CA PHE A 71 4.99 -8.71 -14.61
C PHE A 71 6.28 -9.47 -14.85
N VAL A 72 6.89 -10.00 -13.81
CA VAL A 72 8.05 -10.88 -13.97
C VAL A 72 7.60 -12.20 -14.61
N TRP A 73 8.34 -12.69 -15.60
CA TRP A 73 8.11 -14.02 -16.18
C TRP A 73 9.31 -14.93 -15.93
N ILE A 74 9.02 -16.24 -15.77
CA ILE A 74 10.03 -17.30 -15.68
C ILE A 74 9.62 -18.50 -16.55
N CYS A 75 8.80 -18.26 -17.57
CA CYS A 75 8.21 -19.26 -18.45
C CYS A 75 9.14 -19.77 -19.55
N GLU A 76 10.29 -19.12 -19.80
CA GLU A 76 11.23 -19.42 -20.88
C GLU A 76 12.69 -19.40 -20.41
N ASP A 77 13.56 -20.25 -21.01
CA ASP A 77 14.98 -20.34 -20.63
C ASP A 77 15.77 -19.06 -20.94
N SER A 78 15.34 -18.28 -21.93
CA SER A 78 15.91 -16.98 -22.27
C SER A 78 15.89 -15.96 -21.13
N LEU A 79 15.01 -16.15 -20.14
CA LEU A 79 14.85 -15.26 -18.99
C LEU A 79 15.83 -15.55 -17.84
N ILE A 80 16.49 -16.73 -17.83
CA ILE A 80 17.37 -17.18 -16.73
C ILE A 80 18.47 -16.16 -16.42
N GLU A 81 19.13 -15.62 -17.44
CA GLU A 81 20.24 -14.68 -17.26
C GLU A 81 19.82 -13.39 -16.54
N GLY A 82 18.64 -12.85 -16.85
CA GLY A 82 18.08 -11.70 -16.14
C GLY A 82 17.82 -12.00 -14.66
N HIS A 83 17.19 -13.14 -14.38
CA HIS A 83 16.97 -13.61 -13.00
C HIS A 83 18.29 -13.82 -12.25
N LYS A 84 19.31 -14.36 -12.91
CA LYS A 84 20.64 -14.56 -12.31
C LYS A 84 21.26 -13.22 -11.88
N LYS A 85 21.20 -12.18 -12.70
CA LYS A 85 21.67 -10.84 -12.33
C LYS A 85 20.95 -10.31 -11.09
N LEU A 86 19.65 -10.56 -10.98
CA LEU A 86 18.85 -10.16 -9.83
C LEU A 86 19.28 -10.91 -8.56
N THR A 87 19.42 -12.24 -8.61
CA THR A 87 19.86 -13.04 -7.46
C THR A 87 21.28 -12.70 -7.04
N ASP A 88 22.20 -12.53 -8.00
CA ASP A 88 23.58 -12.11 -7.73
C ASP A 88 23.59 -10.75 -6.99
N ALA A 89 22.79 -9.76 -7.43
CA ALA A 89 22.70 -8.45 -6.76
C ALA A 89 22.13 -8.54 -5.34
N ILE A 90 21.13 -9.41 -5.08
CA ILE A 90 20.62 -9.66 -3.74
C ILE A 90 21.70 -10.29 -2.85
N HIS A 91 22.41 -11.29 -3.36
CA HIS A 91 23.46 -12.02 -2.61
C HIS A 91 24.67 -11.11 -2.32
N GLU A 92 25.13 -10.30 -3.28
CA GLU A 92 26.22 -9.34 -3.08
C GLU A 92 25.92 -8.32 -1.99
N ASN A 93 24.64 -8.01 -1.79
CA ASN A 93 24.18 -7.15 -0.70
C ASN A 93 23.81 -7.92 0.58
N GLY A 94 24.19 -9.19 0.69
CA GLY A 94 24.05 -10.01 1.88
C GLY A 94 22.63 -10.47 2.19
N GLY A 95 21.71 -10.41 1.21
CA GLY A 95 20.35 -10.98 1.30
C GLY A 95 20.28 -12.42 0.83
N LYS A 96 19.11 -13.03 1.00
CA LYS A 96 18.70 -14.30 0.39
C LYS A 96 17.58 -14.04 -0.59
N ALA A 97 17.57 -14.77 -1.73
CA ALA A 97 16.62 -14.60 -2.82
C ALA A 97 15.61 -15.74 -2.89
N GLY A 98 14.34 -15.45 -2.74
CA GLY A 98 13.22 -16.33 -3.09
C GLY A 98 12.51 -15.86 -4.35
N ILE A 99 11.73 -16.72 -4.97
CA ILE A 99 10.87 -16.36 -6.10
C ILE A 99 9.48 -16.95 -5.91
N GLN A 100 8.44 -16.16 -6.17
CA GLN A 100 7.06 -16.62 -6.12
C GLN A 100 6.59 -17.07 -7.51
N LEU A 101 6.33 -18.36 -7.69
CA LEU A 101 5.79 -18.93 -8.92
C LEU A 101 4.27 -18.76 -8.98
N TRP A 102 3.77 -18.23 -10.09
CA TRP A 102 2.39 -17.76 -10.19
C TRP A 102 1.72 -18.08 -11.53
N GLN A 103 0.44 -18.43 -11.46
CA GLN A 103 -0.50 -18.44 -12.57
C GLN A 103 -1.78 -17.70 -12.13
N GLY A 104 -2.03 -16.55 -12.73
CA GLY A 104 -2.94 -15.55 -12.20
C GLY A 104 -4.43 -15.82 -12.35
N GLY A 105 -4.83 -16.86 -13.10
CA GLY A 105 -6.26 -17.13 -13.29
C GLY A 105 -6.99 -15.94 -13.90
N LEU A 106 -8.01 -15.44 -13.18
CA LEU A 106 -8.77 -14.27 -13.62
C LEU A 106 -7.96 -12.97 -13.56
N ALA A 107 -6.96 -12.86 -12.68
CA ALA A 107 -6.20 -11.64 -12.51
C ALA A 107 -5.42 -11.19 -13.76
N VAL A 108 -5.10 -12.13 -14.67
CA VAL A 108 -4.42 -11.77 -15.92
C VAL A 108 -5.33 -11.00 -16.90
N SER A 109 -6.64 -10.89 -16.62
CA SER A 109 -7.60 -10.12 -17.43
C SER A 109 -7.30 -8.62 -17.52
N MET A 110 -6.40 -8.11 -16.65
CA MET A 110 -5.89 -6.75 -16.76
C MET A 110 -5.06 -6.52 -18.03
N ASP A 111 -4.52 -7.60 -18.63
CA ASP A 111 -3.85 -7.60 -19.93
C ASP A 111 -4.73 -8.37 -20.94
N PRO A 112 -5.35 -7.68 -21.92
CA PRO A 112 -6.22 -8.33 -22.91
C PRO A 112 -5.50 -9.38 -23.78
N SER A 113 -4.16 -9.37 -23.83
CA SER A 113 -3.37 -10.34 -24.58
C SER A 113 -3.12 -11.64 -23.81
N ALA A 114 -3.30 -11.64 -22.48
CA ALA A 114 -3.05 -12.79 -21.63
C ALA A 114 -4.24 -13.75 -21.60
N GLN A 115 -3.96 -15.05 -21.67
CA GLN A 115 -4.97 -16.10 -21.61
C GLN A 115 -5.46 -16.30 -20.18
N ILE A 116 -6.75 -16.10 -19.94
CA ILE A 116 -7.40 -16.42 -18.67
C ILE A 116 -7.61 -17.93 -18.58
N LEU A 117 -7.19 -18.54 -17.47
CA LEU A 117 -7.46 -19.95 -17.13
C LEU A 117 -8.22 -20.00 -15.81
N LEU A 118 -9.34 -20.72 -15.79
CA LEU A 118 -10.21 -20.91 -14.62
C LEU A 118 -10.48 -22.39 -14.40
N PRO A 119 -10.72 -22.88 -13.16
CA PRO A 119 -11.06 -24.29 -12.94
C PRO A 119 -12.37 -24.69 -13.63
N SER A 120 -13.34 -23.79 -13.68
CA SER A 120 -14.70 -24.02 -14.19
C SER A 120 -15.17 -22.87 -15.08
N ASP A 121 -16.19 -23.12 -15.89
CA ASP A 121 -16.81 -22.08 -16.72
C ASP A 121 -17.27 -20.90 -15.87
N MET A 122 -16.94 -19.69 -16.30
CA MET A 122 -17.43 -18.43 -15.71
C MET A 122 -18.34 -17.71 -16.70
N ASN A 123 -19.61 -17.57 -16.34
CA ASN A 123 -20.60 -16.88 -17.16
C ASN A 123 -20.63 -15.39 -16.82
N LEU A 124 -20.32 -14.54 -17.81
CA LEU A 124 -20.31 -13.07 -17.70
C LEU A 124 -21.51 -12.45 -18.45
N GLY A 125 -22.60 -13.17 -18.58
CA GLY A 125 -23.84 -12.74 -19.20
C GLY A 125 -23.82 -12.94 -20.71
N GLN A 126 -23.13 -12.12 -21.48
CA GLN A 126 -23.09 -12.21 -22.95
C GLN A 126 -22.06 -13.23 -23.48
N TYR A 127 -21.07 -13.57 -22.69
CA TYR A 127 -20.03 -14.55 -23.02
C TYR A 127 -19.63 -15.37 -21.81
N THR A 128 -19.07 -16.55 -22.06
CA THR A 128 -18.57 -17.47 -21.05
C THR A 128 -17.08 -17.66 -21.24
N ILE A 129 -16.30 -17.52 -20.17
CA ILE A 129 -14.90 -17.94 -20.12
C ILE A 129 -14.94 -19.44 -19.81
N PRO A 130 -14.46 -20.33 -20.71
CA PRO A 130 -14.50 -21.77 -20.48
C PRO A 130 -13.52 -22.19 -19.38
N GLY A 131 -13.88 -23.22 -18.64
CA GLY A 131 -12.97 -23.89 -17.71
C GLY A 131 -11.80 -24.56 -18.43
N ILE A 132 -10.68 -24.63 -17.75
CA ILE A 132 -9.44 -25.25 -18.25
C ILE A 132 -9.64 -26.74 -18.58
N THR A 133 -9.07 -27.21 -19.70
CA THR A 133 -9.12 -28.63 -20.10
C THR A 133 -8.10 -29.48 -19.32
N LEU A 134 -8.25 -30.80 -19.37
CA LEU A 134 -7.29 -31.74 -18.74
C LEU A 134 -5.88 -31.61 -19.36
N GLU A 135 -5.79 -31.35 -20.66
CA GLU A 135 -4.50 -31.12 -21.34
C GLU A 135 -3.83 -29.86 -20.83
N GLN A 136 -4.59 -28.76 -20.71
CA GLN A 136 -4.09 -27.48 -20.18
C GLN A 136 -3.69 -27.60 -18.69
N ILE A 137 -4.41 -28.41 -17.89
CA ILE A 137 -4.00 -28.68 -16.50
C ILE A 137 -2.61 -29.31 -16.49
N LYS A 138 -2.36 -30.34 -17.29
CA LYS A 138 -1.05 -31.02 -17.39
C LYS A 138 0.04 -30.06 -17.90
N GLU A 139 -0.30 -29.20 -18.86
CA GLU A 139 0.60 -28.17 -19.38
C GLU A 139 1.01 -27.19 -18.27
N VAL A 140 0.05 -26.68 -17.50
CA VAL A 140 0.34 -25.73 -16.40
C VAL A 140 1.18 -26.40 -15.31
N VAL A 141 0.88 -27.64 -14.90
CA VAL A 141 1.69 -28.41 -13.95
C VAL A 141 3.12 -28.57 -14.46
N PHE A 142 3.31 -28.93 -15.73
CA PHE A 142 4.63 -29.01 -16.37
C PHE A 142 5.36 -27.65 -16.34
N CYS A 143 4.65 -26.56 -16.66
CA CYS A 143 5.21 -25.19 -16.63
C CYS A 143 5.73 -24.82 -15.25
N TYR A 144 5.04 -25.15 -14.15
CA TYR A 144 5.52 -24.94 -12.79
C TYR A 144 6.83 -25.70 -12.51
N GLY A 145 6.92 -26.97 -12.92
CA GLY A 145 8.15 -27.74 -12.77
C GLY A 145 9.33 -27.13 -13.54
N GLN A 146 9.09 -26.68 -14.78
CA GLN A 146 10.12 -26.01 -15.58
C GLN A 146 10.50 -24.63 -15.03
N ALA A 147 9.56 -23.88 -14.47
CA ALA A 147 9.84 -22.62 -13.80
C ALA A 147 10.71 -22.83 -12.54
N ALA A 148 10.43 -23.89 -11.78
CA ALA A 148 11.25 -24.27 -10.62
C ALA A 148 12.70 -24.62 -11.02
N ARG A 149 12.90 -25.39 -12.10
CA ARG A 149 14.24 -25.67 -12.66
C ARG A 149 14.96 -24.37 -13.01
N ARG A 150 14.31 -23.45 -13.74
CA ARG A 150 14.90 -22.15 -14.12
C ARG A 150 15.28 -21.31 -12.90
N ALA A 151 14.44 -21.32 -11.87
CA ALA A 151 14.73 -20.62 -10.61
C ALA A 151 16.00 -21.15 -9.94
N VAL A 152 16.21 -22.48 -9.91
CA VAL A 152 17.45 -23.09 -9.42
C VAL A 152 18.66 -22.66 -10.25
N GLU A 153 18.55 -22.72 -11.57
CA GLU A 153 19.62 -22.29 -12.49
C GLU A 153 19.96 -20.80 -12.37
N ALA A 154 18.97 -19.99 -12.05
CA ALA A 154 19.13 -18.55 -11.79
C ALA A 154 19.69 -18.23 -10.41
N GLY A 155 19.87 -19.22 -9.51
CA GLY A 155 20.51 -19.04 -8.21
C GLY A 155 19.57 -18.60 -7.08
N TYR A 156 18.26 -18.80 -7.18
CA TYR A 156 17.35 -18.58 -6.06
C TYR A 156 17.60 -19.57 -4.92
N ASP A 157 17.46 -19.10 -3.67
CA ASP A 157 17.67 -19.90 -2.46
C ASP A 157 16.41 -20.67 -2.01
N CYS A 158 15.23 -20.23 -2.43
CA CYS A 158 13.95 -20.90 -2.16
C CYS A 158 12.89 -20.56 -3.22
N ILE A 159 11.86 -21.39 -3.27
CA ILE A 159 10.69 -21.15 -4.11
C ILE A 159 9.47 -20.98 -3.22
N GLU A 160 8.61 -20.03 -3.58
CA GLU A 160 7.27 -19.89 -3.02
C GLU A 160 6.23 -20.19 -4.11
N PHE A 161 5.37 -21.17 -3.86
CA PHE A 161 4.24 -21.46 -4.72
C PHE A 161 3.04 -20.61 -4.30
N HIS A 162 2.51 -19.81 -5.23
CA HIS A 162 1.36 -18.96 -4.95
C HIS A 162 0.04 -19.74 -5.02
N LEU A 163 -0.54 -20.04 -3.87
CA LEU A 163 -1.78 -20.79 -3.67
C LEU A 163 -2.79 -19.96 -2.84
N ALA A 164 -2.95 -18.68 -3.17
CA ALA A 164 -3.79 -17.73 -2.44
C ALA A 164 -4.57 -16.81 -3.40
N HIS A 165 -5.44 -15.95 -2.85
CA HIS A 165 -6.07 -14.80 -3.49
C HIS A 165 -6.97 -15.11 -4.69
N ASN A 166 -7.49 -16.33 -4.79
CA ASN A 166 -8.31 -16.83 -5.90
C ASN A 166 -7.59 -16.82 -7.27
N TYR A 167 -6.25 -16.87 -7.29
CA TYR A 167 -5.50 -17.20 -8.50
C TYR A 167 -5.74 -18.67 -8.89
N LEU A 168 -5.28 -19.09 -10.05
CA LEU A 168 -5.68 -20.41 -10.58
C LEU A 168 -5.52 -21.57 -9.58
N PRO A 169 -4.37 -21.75 -8.88
CA PRO A 169 -4.22 -22.88 -7.96
C PRO A 169 -5.21 -22.81 -6.78
N HIS A 170 -5.38 -21.64 -6.19
CA HIS A 170 -6.35 -21.42 -5.11
C HIS A 170 -7.78 -21.70 -5.59
N SER A 171 -8.12 -21.24 -6.80
CA SER A 171 -9.45 -21.44 -7.38
C SER A 171 -9.78 -22.91 -7.59
N PHE A 172 -8.79 -23.79 -7.83
CA PHE A 172 -9.00 -25.23 -7.84
C PHE A 172 -9.33 -25.79 -6.46
N LEU A 173 -8.66 -25.30 -5.42
CA LEU A 173 -8.84 -25.77 -4.04
C LEU A 173 -10.20 -25.29 -3.47
N SER A 174 -10.64 -24.07 -3.79
CA SER A 174 -11.88 -23.46 -3.29
C SER A 174 -13.13 -24.10 -3.84
N GLY A 175 -13.99 -24.63 -2.97
CA GLY A 175 -15.31 -25.18 -3.37
C GLY A 175 -16.29 -24.12 -3.88
N GLY A 176 -16.05 -22.84 -3.60
CA GLY A 176 -16.84 -21.72 -4.12
C GLY A 176 -16.53 -21.36 -5.57
N LEU A 177 -15.39 -21.82 -6.12
CA LEU A 177 -14.92 -21.49 -7.47
C LEU A 177 -14.76 -22.72 -8.37
N ASN A 178 -14.47 -23.88 -7.78
CA ASN A 178 -14.28 -25.12 -8.50
C ASN A 178 -15.58 -25.93 -8.56
N HIS A 179 -16.27 -25.83 -9.69
CA HIS A 179 -17.52 -26.55 -9.96
C HIS A 179 -17.33 -27.75 -10.91
N ARG A 180 -16.08 -28.24 -11.05
CA ARG A 180 -15.77 -29.41 -11.88
C ARG A 180 -16.42 -30.67 -11.33
N THR A 181 -16.70 -31.63 -12.22
CA THR A 181 -17.29 -32.94 -11.89
C THR A 181 -16.36 -34.11 -12.24
N ASP A 182 -15.13 -33.80 -12.69
CA ASP A 182 -14.06 -34.77 -12.95
C ASP A 182 -13.14 -34.97 -11.74
N GLU A 183 -11.99 -35.63 -11.95
CA GLU A 183 -11.01 -35.93 -10.90
C GLU A 183 -10.35 -34.69 -10.27
N TYR A 184 -10.59 -33.47 -10.77
CA TYR A 184 -10.08 -32.20 -10.22
C TYR A 184 -11.14 -31.37 -9.49
N GLY A 185 -12.36 -31.90 -9.27
CA GLY A 185 -13.44 -31.18 -8.62
C GLY A 185 -14.42 -32.06 -7.86
N GLY A 186 -15.46 -31.43 -7.32
CA GLY A 186 -16.48 -32.08 -6.49
C GLY A 186 -16.07 -32.14 -5.01
N ASN A 187 -15.50 -33.26 -4.56
CA ASN A 187 -15.07 -33.41 -3.17
C ASN A 187 -13.73 -32.73 -2.88
N PHE A 188 -13.41 -32.58 -1.61
CA PHE A 188 -12.17 -31.90 -1.16
C PHE A 188 -10.90 -32.58 -1.70
N GLU A 189 -10.82 -33.90 -1.67
CA GLU A 189 -9.66 -34.64 -2.16
C GLU A 189 -9.37 -34.36 -3.66
N ASN A 190 -10.41 -34.33 -4.49
CA ASN A 190 -10.27 -33.99 -5.91
C ASN A 190 -9.84 -32.52 -6.10
N ARG A 191 -10.37 -31.60 -5.29
CA ARG A 191 -9.97 -30.19 -5.35
C ARG A 191 -8.50 -29.98 -4.95
N CYS A 192 -7.95 -30.81 -4.09
CA CYS A 192 -6.54 -30.80 -3.70
C CYS A 192 -5.60 -31.31 -4.79
N ARG A 193 -6.09 -32.08 -5.77
CA ARG A 193 -5.26 -32.77 -6.78
C ARG A 193 -4.37 -31.83 -7.57
N PHE A 194 -4.93 -30.79 -8.19
CA PHE A 194 -4.14 -29.86 -9.00
C PHE A 194 -3.05 -29.15 -8.19
N PRO A 195 -3.34 -28.50 -7.04
CA PRO A 195 -2.28 -27.92 -6.22
C PRO A 195 -1.20 -28.91 -5.78
N LEU A 196 -1.56 -30.17 -5.46
CA LEU A 196 -0.58 -31.19 -5.06
C LEU A 196 0.29 -31.62 -6.25
N GLU A 197 -0.27 -31.80 -7.44
CA GLU A 197 0.51 -32.09 -8.66
C GLU A 197 1.51 -30.97 -8.98
N VAL A 198 1.12 -29.70 -8.74
CA VAL A 198 2.03 -28.55 -8.88
C VAL A 198 3.15 -28.61 -7.82
N ILE A 199 2.83 -28.89 -6.56
CA ILE A 199 3.82 -29.05 -5.49
C ILE A 199 4.81 -30.15 -5.84
N ASP A 200 4.34 -31.31 -6.29
CA ASP A 200 5.17 -32.43 -6.71
C ASP A 200 6.06 -32.07 -7.92
N ALA A 201 5.51 -31.35 -8.90
CA ALA A 201 6.25 -30.89 -10.07
C ALA A 201 7.37 -29.92 -9.67
N ILE A 202 7.12 -28.98 -8.75
CA ILE A 202 8.15 -28.09 -8.21
C ILE A 202 9.18 -28.89 -7.45
N ARG A 203 8.76 -29.73 -6.48
CA ARG A 203 9.66 -30.50 -5.60
C ARG A 203 10.62 -31.40 -6.39
N ASN A 204 10.14 -32.03 -7.46
CA ASN A 204 10.92 -32.89 -8.33
C ASN A 204 11.98 -32.13 -9.18
N ASN A 205 11.90 -30.81 -9.27
CA ASN A 205 12.79 -29.96 -10.08
C ASN A 205 13.69 -29.04 -9.25
N ILE A 206 13.71 -29.19 -7.91
CA ILE A 206 14.59 -28.42 -7.03
C ILE A 206 15.41 -29.34 -6.13
N PRO A 207 16.61 -28.91 -5.66
CA PRO A 207 17.45 -29.70 -4.74
C PRO A 207 16.69 -30.10 -3.46
N GLU A 208 17.08 -31.24 -2.86
CA GLU A 208 16.45 -31.75 -1.63
C GLU A 208 16.58 -30.76 -0.46
N ASP A 209 17.69 -30.04 -0.37
CA ASP A 209 18.00 -29.08 0.68
C ASP A 209 17.42 -27.68 0.42
N MET A 210 16.87 -27.43 -0.77
CA MET A 210 16.18 -26.18 -1.10
C MET A 210 14.77 -26.17 -0.52
N PRO A 211 14.38 -25.18 0.32
CA PRO A 211 13.04 -25.14 0.89
C PRO A 211 11.97 -24.73 -0.12
N LEU A 212 10.79 -25.31 0.04
CA LEU A 212 9.57 -24.98 -0.69
C LEU A 212 8.57 -24.31 0.25
N PHE A 213 8.21 -23.07 -0.04
CA PHE A 213 7.19 -22.31 0.64
C PHE A 213 5.88 -22.38 -0.15
N ILE A 214 4.75 -22.27 0.52
CA ILE A 214 3.47 -21.98 -0.12
C ILE A 214 2.86 -20.71 0.50
N ARG A 215 2.39 -19.81 -0.36
CA ARG A 215 1.52 -18.73 0.07
C ARG A 215 0.08 -19.17 -0.05
N ILE A 216 -0.64 -19.23 1.09
CA ILE A 216 -1.99 -19.78 1.19
C ILE A 216 -2.89 -18.84 2.00
N ASP A 217 -4.14 -18.68 1.59
CA ASP A 217 -5.12 -17.95 2.40
C ASP A 217 -5.59 -18.77 3.58
N ALA A 218 -5.81 -18.13 4.72
CA ALA A 218 -6.33 -18.77 5.91
C ALA A 218 -7.75 -19.33 5.73
N HIS A 219 -8.55 -18.66 4.92
CA HIS A 219 -9.90 -19.05 4.51
C HIS A 219 -10.42 -18.08 3.44
N ASP A 220 -11.48 -18.44 2.74
CA ASP A 220 -12.19 -17.53 1.84
C ASP A 220 -13.16 -16.62 2.60
N ASP A 221 -13.14 -15.32 2.28
CA ASP A 221 -14.08 -14.33 2.80
C ASP A 221 -15.15 -13.99 1.74
N PHE A 222 -16.40 -13.84 2.18
CA PHE A 222 -17.53 -13.40 1.36
C PHE A 222 -17.78 -14.28 0.11
N LEU A 223 -17.34 -15.53 0.14
CA LEU A 223 -17.52 -16.50 -0.92
C LEU A 223 -18.35 -17.69 -0.42
N GLU A 224 -19.52 -17.91 -1.01
CA GLU A 224 -20.35 -19.06 -0.66
C GLU A 224 -19.62 -20.37 -1.01
N LYS A 225 -19.59 -21.32 -0.07
CA LYS A 225 -18.84 -22.59 -0.17
C LYS A 225 -17.33 -22.42 -0.41
N GLY A 226 -16.79 -21.24 -0.10
CA GLY A 226 -15.36 -20.99 -0.11
C GLY A 226 -14.62 -21.85 0.93
N LEU A 227 -13.30 -21.86 0.84
CA LEU A 227 -12.45 -22.60 1.77
C LEU A 227 -12.68 -22.16 3.22
N THR A 228 -12.81 -23.15 4.10
CA THR A 228 -12.78 -22.93 5.54
C THR A 228 -11.35 -23.10 6.08
N ILE A 229 -11.08 -22.55 7.26
CA ILE A 229 -9.76 -22.68 7.88
C ILE A 229 -9.44 -24.16 8.20
N GLU A 230 -10.46 -24.99 8.46
CA GLU A 230 -10.33 -26.43 8.66
C GLU A 230 -9.83 -27.13 7.38
N GLU A 231 -10.45 -26.83 6.23
CA GLU A 231 -10.00 -27.37 4.94
C GLU A 231 -8.57 -26.92 4.60
N VAL A 232 -8.21 -25.68 4.94
CA VAL A 232 -6.83 -25.16 4.75
C VAL A 232 -5.83 -25.92 5.63
N ILE A 233 -6.16 -26.18 6.90
CA ILE A 233 -5.33 -26.97 7.81
C ILE A 233 -5.16 -28.40 7.28
N ASP A 234 -6.25 -29.03 6.83
CA ASP A 234 -6.22 -30.38 6.24
C ASP A 234 -5.34 -30.42 4.99
N PHE A 235 -5.49 -29.44 4.09
CA PHE A 235 -4.63 -29.30 2.91
C PHE A 235 -3.15 -29.12 3.28
N CYS A 236 -2.84 -28.24 4.24
CA CYS A 236 -1.45 -28.01 4.66
C CYS A 236 -0.81 -29.27 5.25
N ASN A 237 -1.57 -30.09 6.01
CA ASN A 237 -1.09 -31.36 6.53
C ASN A 237 -0.80 -32.39 5.41
N ILE A 238 -1.57 -32.37 4.32
CA ILE A 238 -1.29 -33.17 3.12
C ILE A 238 -0.05 -32.63 2.41
N ALA A 239 0.01 -31.32 2.14
CA ALA A 239 1.08 -30.64 1.42
C ALA A 239 2.45 -30.79 2.12
N LYS A 240 2.48 -30.86 3.45
CA LYS A 240 3.66 -31.20 4.24
C LYS A 240 4.28 -32.53 3.82
N ASN A 241 3.48 -33.55 3.56
CA ASN A 241 3.94 -34.86 3.12
C ASN A 241 4.42 -34.86 1.65
N HIS A 242 4.04 -33.84 0.87
CA HIS A 242 4.53 -33.56 -0.49
C HIS A 242 5.77 -32.66 -0.51
N GLY A 243 6.33 -32.34 0.66
CA GLY A 243 7.62 -31.64 0.77
C GLY A 243 7.52 -30.12 0.86
N VAL A 244 6.37 -29.57 1.24
CA VAL A 244 6.25 -28.16 1.65
C VAL A 244 6.86 -27.96 3.03
N ASP A 245 7.66 -26.92 3.21
CA ASP A 245 8.42 -26.64 4.43
C ASP A 245 7.87 -25.46 5.22
N VAL A 246 7.33 -24.45 4.55
CA VAL A 246 6.89 -23.18 5.17
C VAL A 246 5.54 -22.74 4.62
N LEU A 247 4.69 -22.25 5.50
CA LEU A 247 3.40 -21.65 5.17
C LEU A 247 3.49 -20.12 5.29
N ASP A 248 3.32 -19.38 4.19
CA ASP A 248 3.08 -17.94 4.20
C ASP A 248 1.56 -17.71 4.23
N VAL A 249 1.02 -17.45 5.43
CA VAL A 249 -0.43 -17.41 5.65
C VAL A 249 -0.99 -16.04 5.36
N SER A 250 -1.60 -15.91 4.20
CA SER A 250 -2.27 -14.71 3.70
C SER A 250 -3.79 -14.74 3.99
N ARG A 251 -4.49 -13.78 3.44
CA ARG A 251 -5.95 -13.67 3.44
C ARG A 251 -6.40 -12.66 2.39
N GLY A 252 -7.55 -12.91 1.80
CA GLY A 252 -8.16 -12.02 0.83
C GLY A 252 -8.32 -12.66 -0.54
N ASN A 253 -9.06 -11.99 -1.41
CA ASN A 253 -9.27 -12.47 -2.76
C ASN A 253 -9.66 -11.33 -3.70
N ILE A 254 -9.41 -11.50 -4.99
CA ILE A 254 -9.70 -10.49 -6.02
C ILE A 254 -11.16 -10.43 -6.46
N LEU A 255 -12.01 -11.36 -6.03
CA LEU A 255 -13.38 -11.54 -6.54
C LEU A 255 -14.46 -10.89 -5.68
N THR A 256 -14.18 -10.61 -4.41
CA THR A 256 -15.15 -10.10 -3.44
C THR A 256 -14.61 -8.86 -2.74
N ALA A 257 -15.38 -8.31 -1.81
CA ALA A 257 -14.92 -7.23 -0.92
C ALA A 257 -13.68 -7.63 -0.08
N ALA A 258 -13.33 -8.92 -0.01
CA ALA A 258 -12.14 -9.40 0.68
C ALA A 258 -10.81 -8.97 0.03
N THR A 259 -10.85 -8.38 -1.16
CA THR A 259 -9.67 -7.74 -1.76
C THR A 259 -8.99 -6.72 -0.82
N ILE A 260 -9.72 -6.14 0.14
CA ILE A 260 -9.16 -5.27 1.19
C ILE A 260 -8.21 -6.01 2.15
N TYR A 261 -8.18 -7.33 2.16
CA TYR A 261 -7.29 -8.13 3.00
C TYR A 261 -6.03 -8.58 2.27
N GLU A 262 -6.05 -8.59 0.93
CA GLU A 262 -4.87 -8.90 0.10
C GLU A 262 -3.79 -7.79 0.23
N VAL A 263 -4.22 -6.52 0.08
CA VAL A 263 -3.37 -5.35 0.33
C VAL A 263 -4.10 -4.40 1.30
N PRO A 264 -4.08 -4.71 2.60
CA PRO A 264 -4.98 -4.07 3.55
C PRO A 264 -4.68 -2.58 3.77
N PRO A 265 -5.67 -1.69 3.54
CA PRO A 265 -5.55 -0.27 3.83
C PRO A 265 -5.51 0.03 5.33
N ILE A 266 -5.26 1.29 5.70
CA ILE A 266 -5.25 1.77 7.09
C ILE A 266 -6.53 1.43 7.86
N ASP A 267 -7.64 1.29 7.13
CA ASP A 267 -8.97 0.97 7.67
C ASP A 267 -9.06 -0.48 8.21
N VAL A 268 -8.11 -1.36 7.83
CA VAL A 268 -7.99 -2.73 8.34
C VAL A 268 -6.99 -2.78 9.51
N PRO A 269 -7.32 -3.36 10.67
CA PRO A 269 -6.42 -3.39 11.82
C PRO A 269 -5.08 -4.08 11.55
N GLN A 270 -4.01 -3.63 12.20
CA GLN A 270 -2.73 -4.34 12.20
C GLN A 270 -2.89 -5.73 12.82
N GLY A 271 -2.25 -6.73 12.23
CA GLY A 271 -2.29 -8.11 12.72
C GLY A 271 -3.61 -8.84 12.48
N PHE A 272 -4.52 -8.31 11.64
CA PHE A 272 -5.87 -8.85 11.41
C PHE A 272 -5.93 -10.34 11.07
N ASN A 273 -4.83 -10.91 10.56
CA ASN A 273 -4.75 -12.32 10.14
C ASN A 273 -3.87 -13.20 11.05
N ILE A 274 -3.25 -12.64 12.08
CA ILE A 274 -2.25 -13.36 12.89
C ILE A 274 -2.84 -14.52 13.68
N GLU A 275 -4.05 -14.39 14.21
CA GLU A 275 -4.69 -15.50 14.95
C GLU A 275 -4.98 -16.70 14.04
N ASN A 276 -5.33 -16.46 12.77
CA ASN A 276 -5.48 -17.51 11.77
C ASN A 276 -4.12 -18.20 11.49
N ALA A 277 -3.07 -17.42 11.23
CA ALA A 277 -1.73 -17.95 11.01
C ALA A 277 -1.22 -18.77 12.22
N SER A 278 -1.45 -18.26 13.44
CA SER A 278 -1.09 -18.96 14.68
C SER A 278 -1.85 -20.27 14.86
N ARG A 279 -3.15 -20.30 14.51
CA ARG A 279 -3.95 -21.53 14.56
C ARG A 279 -3.44 -22.56 13.55
N ILE A 280 -3.24 -22.15 12.29
CA ILE A 280 -2.71 -23.04 11.24
C ILE A 280 -1.35 -23.59 11.65
N ARG A 281 -0.43 -22.74 12.15
CA ARG A 281 0.88 -23.15 12.66
C ARG A 281 0.78 -24.26 13.72
N LYS A 282 -0.07 -24.06 14.71
CA LYS A 282 -0.25 -25.01 15.83
C LYS A 282 -0.83 -26.35 15.38
N GLU A 283 -1.82 -26.33 14.48
CA GLU A 283 -2.52 -27.54 14.06
C GLU A 283 -1.77 -28.33 12.98
N THR A 284 -0.87 -27.67 12.22
CA THR A 284 -0.01 -28.32 11.22
C THR A 284 1.38 -28.65 11.74
N ASN A 285 1.83 -28.00 12.79
CA ASN A 285 3.21 -28.04 13.27
C ASN A 285 4.22 -27.79 12.13
N MET A 286 3.96 -26.74 11.33
CA MET A 286 4.84 -26.28 10.25
C MET A 286 5.35 -24.87 10.55
N LEU A 287 6.56 -24.56 10.05
CA LEU A 287 7.06 -23.19 10.09
C LEU A 287 6.09 -22.26 9.35
N THR A 288 5.77 -21.14 9.97
CA THR A 288 4.74 -20.24 9.47
C THR A 288 5.19 -18.77 9.47
N ILE A 289 4.92 -18.09 8.37
CA ILE A 289 5.12 -16.66 8.20
C ILE A 289 3.81 -15.95 8.50
N GLY A 290 3.87 -14.94 9.36
CA GLY A 290 2.73 -14.08 9.67
C GLY A 290 2.62 -12.90 8.71
N VAL A 291 1.41 -12.70 8.15
CA VAL A 291 1.06 -11.58 7.26
C VAL A 291 -0.13 -10.83 7.84
N GLY A 292 -0.17 -9.51 7.70
CA GLY A 292 -1.33 -8.71 8.09
C GLY A 292 -1.01 -7.31 8.61
N ARG A 293 -0.51 -6.40 7.76
CA ARG A 293 -0.14 -5.03 8.15
C ARG A 293 0.82 -4.98 9.33
N ILE A 294 1.88 -5.77 9.31
CA ILE A 294 2.96 -5.71 10.31
C ILE A 294 3.89 -4.57 9.88
N ASN A 295 3.60 -3.36 10.36
CA ASN A 295 4.27 -2.13 9.93
C ASN A 295 5.26 -1.58 10.98
N HIS A 296 5.17 -2.05 12.23
CA HIS A 296 6.00 -1.63 13.35
C HIS A 296 6.82 -2.79 13.91
N GLU A 297 8.07 -2.53 14.21
CA GLU A 297 9.05 -3.47 14.74
C GLU A 297 8.68 -4.03 16.11
N ASP A 298 8.13 -3.20 17.00
CA ASP A 298 7.68 -3.65 18.34
C ASP A 298 6.55 -4.68 18.23
N PHE A 299 5.62 -4.47 17.28
CA PHE A 299 4.56 -5.43 17.03
C PHE A 299 5.11 -6.72 16.42
N ALA A 300 6.03 -6.62 15.45
CA ALA A 300 6.70 -7.77 14.85
C ALA A 300 7.48 -8.60 15.90
N GLU A 301 8.27 -7.95 16.76
CA GLU A 301 8.99 -8.58 17.87
C GLU A 301 8.04 -9.31 18.82
N LYS A 302 6.93 -8.65 19.20
CA LYS A 302 5.92 -9.23 20.09
C LYS A 302 5.32 -10.52 19.51
N LEU A 303 4.99 -10.56 18.22
CA LEU A 303 4.42 -11.75 17.59
C LEU A 303 5.36 -12.97 17.67
N LEU A 304 6.65 -12.74 17.47
CA LEU A 304 7.67 -13.79 17.57
C LEU A 304 7.93 -14.20 19.03
N ALA A 305 8.01 -13.23 19.94
CA ALA A 305 8.20 -13.48 21.37
C ALA A 305 7.03 -14.25 22.01
N GLU A 306 5.81 -14.04 21.52
CA GLU A 306 4.60 -14.75 21.94
C GLU A 306 4.40 -16.09 21.20
N ASP A 307 5.36 -16.51 20.38
CA ASP A 307 5.32 -17.76 19.59
C ASP A 307 4.07 -17.88 18.70
N LYS A 308 3.58 -16.76 18.18
CA LYS A 308 2.42 -16.72 17.27
C LYS A 308 2.77 -17.24 15.89
N VAL A 309 3.95 -16.88 15.38
CA VAL A 309 4.51 -17.23 14.08
C VAL A 309 6.02 -17.40 14.17
N ASP A 310 6.67 -17.97 13.16
CA ASP A 310 8.12 -18.19 13.13
C ASP A 310 8.88 -17.05 12.44
N MET A 311 8.24 -16.40 11.47
CA MET A 311 8.76 -15.27 10.68
C MET A 311 7.64 -14.29 10.39
N VAL A 312 7.99 -13.07 10.01
CA VAL A 312 7.03 -12.00 9.71
C VAL A 312 7.30 -11.35 8.35
N VAL A 313 6.22 -11.07 7.63
CA VAL A 313 6.24 -10.23 6.43
C VAL A 313 6.14 -8.76 6.83
N MET A 314 7.16 -7.98 6.50
CA MET A 314 7.16 -6.52 6.66
C MET A 314 7.31 -5.83 5.30
N GLY A 315 6.42 -6.17 4.34
CA GLY A 315 6.54 -5.75 2.94
C GLY A 315 6.50 -4.24 2.76
N ARG A 316 5.34 -3.61 2.99
CA ARG A 316 5.18 -2.17 2.82
C ARG A 316 6.00 -1.34 3.82
N ALA A 317 6.38 -1.91 4.97
CA ALA A 317 7.35 -1.28 5.87
C ALA A 317 8.70 -1.11 5.17
N GLN A 318 9.18 -2.12 4.42
CA GLN A 318 10.42 -2.06 3.64
C GLN A 318 10.26 -1.29 2.31
N LEU A 319 9.03 -1.01 1.84
CA LEU A 319 8.80 0.00 0.81
C LEU A 319 9.04 1.41 1.37
N ALA A 320 8.47 1.69 2.54
CA ALA A 320 8.61 2.99 3.19
C ALA A 320 10.06 3.25 3.64
N ASP A 321 10.74 2.22 4.14
CA ASP A 321 12.11 2.31 4.63
C ASP A 321 12.94 1.07 4.23
N PRO A 322 13.71 1.14 3.14
CA PRO A 322 14.57 0.02 2.75
C PRO A 322 15.67 -0.30 3.77
N GLU A 323 16.08 0.68 4.61
CA GLU A 323 17.11 0.55 5.66
C GLU A 323 16.54 0.06 7.01
N LEU A 324 15.26 -0.27 7.09
CA LEU A 324 14.56 -0.62 8.33
C LEU A 324 15.35 -1.61 9.21
N VAL A 325 15.82 -2.71 8.64
CA VAL A 325 16.49 -3.77 9.42
C VAL A 325 17.87 -3.33 9.94
N ASN A 326 18.63 -2.55 9.16
CA ASN A 326 19.89 -1.99 9.63
C ASN A 326 19.66 -0.99 10.76
N LYS A 327 18.63 -0.12 10.65
CA LYS A 327 18.26 0.81 11.71
C LYS A 327 17.90 0.10 13.01
N LEU A 328 17.19 -1.06 12.92
CA LEU A 328 16.90 -1.89 14.09
C LEU A 328 18.18 -2.43 14.75
N LYS A 329 19.11 -2.97 13.95
CA LYS A 329 20.39 -3.51 14.44
C LYS A 329 21.26 -2.45 15.10
N GLU A 330 21.21 -1.22 14.59
CA GLU A 330 21.99 -0.08 15.08
C GLU A 330 21.29 0.67 16.21
N GLY A 331 20.08 0.29 16.59
CA GLY A 331 19.31 0.96 17.65
C GLY A 331 18.76 2.33 17.24
N ARG A 332 18.68 2.63 15.93
CA ARG A 332 18.20 3.89 15.35
C ARG A 332 16.70 3.84 15.02
N THR A 333 15.88 3.31 15.93
CA THR A 333 14.44 3.17 15.70
C THR A 333 13.74 4.50 15.45
N GLN A 334 14.22 5.60 16.04
CA GLN A 334 13.71 6.95 15.82
C GLN A 334 13.92 7.47 14.38
N ASP A 335 14.73 6.80 13.57
CA ASP A 335 15.00 7.17 12.18
C ASP A 335 14.21 6.31 11.18
N ILE A 336 13.43 5.33 11.65
CA ILE A 336 12.59 4.49 10.81
C ILE A 336 11.45 5.31 10.22
N ILE A 337 11.16 5.07 8.95
CA ILE A 337 10.03 5.66 8.22
C ILE A 337 8.92 4.60 8.14
N HIS A 338 7.91 4.71 8.99
CA HIS A 338 6.84 3.71 9.05
C HIS A 338 5.86 3.82 7.88
N CYS A 339 5.42 2.65 7.38
CA CYS A 339 4.28 2.52 6.48
C CYS A 339 2.98 2.76 7.27
N ILE A 340 2.08 3.56 6.73
CA ILE A 340 0.79 3.91 7.35
C ILE A 340 -0.41 3.24 6.66
N GLY A 341 -0.20 2.30 5.75
CA GLY A 341 -1.29 1.61 5.04
C GLY A 341 -2.17 2.54 4.19
N CYS A 342 -1.60 3.60 3.61
CA CYS A 342 -2.36 4.57 2.80
C CYS A 342 -2.76 4.05 1.42
N ASP A 343 -2.08 3.06 0.90
CA ASP A 343 -2.18 2.40 -0.42
C ASP A 343 -2.02 3.32 -1.64
N GLN A 344 -1.80 4.63 -1.46
CA GLN A 344 -1.81 5.64 -2.51
C GLN A 344 -0.76 5.43 -3.61
N GLY A 345 0.46 5.03 -3.24
CA GLY A 345 1.56 4.83 -4.20
C GLY A 345 1.77 3.37 -4.58
N CYS A 346 1.60 2.44 -3.63
CA CYS A 346 1.81 1.02 -3.88
C CYS A 346 0.61 0.38 -4.62
N TYR A 347 -0.56 0.28 -4.01
CA TYR A 347 -1.71 -0.39 -4.65
C TYR A 347 -2.41 0.48 -5.69
N ASP A 348 -2.78 1.73 -5.35
CA ASP A 348 -3.39 2.64 -6.31
C ASP A 348 -2.45 2.90 -7.50
N GLY A 349 -1.12 3.02 -7.23
CA GLY A 349 -0.12 3.17 -8.28
C GLY A 349 0.03 1.92 -9.15
N PHE A 350 -0.07 0.71 -8.57
CA PHE A 350 -0.06 -0.55 -9.31
C PHE A 350 -1.26 -0.67 -10.25
N THR A 351 -2.44 -0.23 -9.82
CA THR A 351 -3.68 -0.31 -10.61
C THR A 351 -3.87 0.84 -11.59
N ASP A 352 -3.18 1.97 -11.40
CA ASP A 352 -3.22 3.13 -12.30
C ASP A 352 -2.25 2.97 -13.47
N VAL A 353 -2.57 2.04 -14.38
CA VAL A 353 -1.75 1.72 -15.55
C VAL A 353 -1.63 2.85 -16.57
N VAL A 354 -2.48 3.88 -16.46
CA VAL A 354 -2.51 5.02 -17.39
C VAL A 354 -1.52 6.11 -16.96
N ASN A 355 -1.45 6.40 -15.66
CA ASN A 355 -0.67 7.54 -15.15
C ASN A 355 0.62 7.11 -14.44
N ARG A 356 0.79 5.82 -14.16
CA ARG A 356 1.96 5.26 -13.45
C ARG A 356 2.56 4.10 -14.23
N GLU A 357 3.86 4.18 -14.48
CA GLU A 357 4.62 3.09 -15.11
C GLU A 357 4.86 1.95 -14.10
N PHE A 358 5.20 2.29 -12.85
CA PHE A 358 5.46 1.37 -11.74
C PHE A 358 4.96 1.97 -10.42
N ILE A 359 5.00 1.16 -9.37
CA ILE A 359 4.60 1.60 -8.02
C ILE A 359 5.51 2.70 -7.47
N THR A 360 4.98 3.47 -6.53
CA THR A 360 5.74 4.41 -5.68
C THR A 360 5.31 4.26 -4.22
N CYS A 361 5.84 5.06 -3.33
CA CYS A 361 5.41 5.09 -1.95
C CYS A 361 5.33 6.53 -1.44
N MET A 362 4.20 6.89 -0.83
CA MET A 362 4.02 8.21 -0.23
C MET A 362 5.11 8.54 0.81
N ARG A 363 5.61 7.53 1.54
CA ARG A 363 6.66 7.70 2.56
C ARG A 363 8.08 7.61 2.00
N ASN A 364 8.23 7.16 0.75
CA ASN A 364 9.52 6.96 0.09
C ASN A 364 9.37 7.18 -1.42
N PRO A 365 9.46 8.42 -1.91
CA PRO A 365 9.38 8.72 -3.34
C PRO A 365 10.51 8.13 -4.19
N ASN A 366 11.58 7.61 -3.57
CA ASN A 366 12.71 6.98 -4.27
C ASN A 366 12.42 5.56 -4.79
N ILE A 367 11.23 4.99 -4.50
CA ILE A 367 10.83 3.69 -5.02
C ILE A 367 10.90 3.68 -6.55
N GLY A 368 11.64 2.71 -7.10
CA GLY A 368 11.86 2.56 -8.53
C GLY A 368 12.94 3.49 -9.10
N HIS A 369 13.55 4.33 -8.28
CA HIS A 369 14.63 5.25 -8.64
C HIS A 369 15.93 4.97 -7.88
N GLU A 370 16.05 3.83 -7.22
CA GLU A 370 17.18 3.46 -6.36
C GLU A 370 18.53 3.46 -7.11
N ALA A 371 18.50 3.21 -8.43
CA ALA A 371 19.71 3.28 -9.28
C ALA A 371 19.98 4.68 -9.85
N GLU A 372 18.95 5.51 -9.97
CA GLU A 372 19.01 6.79 -10.68
C GLU A 372 19.33 7.95 -9.72
N HIS A 373 18.71 7.95 -8.53
CA HIS A 373 18.85 9.02 -7.57
C HIS A 373 19.95 8.71 -6.57
N THR A 374 21.12 9.30 -6.79
CA THR A 374 22.25 9.24 -5.87
C THR A 374 22.31 10.51 -5.03
N PHE A 375 22.26 10.36 -3.70
CA PHE A 375 22.37 11.49 -2.77
C PHE A 375 23.84 11.87 -2.55
N THR A 376 24.47 12.38 -3.61
CA THR A 376 25.84 12.89 -3.54
C THR A 376 25.82 14.35 -3.04
N LYS A 377 26.54 14.64 -1.96
CA LYS A 377 26.60 15.99 -1.40
C LYS A 377 27.19 16.96 -2.40
N THR A 378 26.52 18.08 -2.61
CA THR A 378 27.00 19.17 -3.46
C THR A 378 28.24 19.85 -2.89
N GLU A 379 29.14 20.30 -3.78
CA GLU A 379 30.29 21.16 -3.42
C GLU A 379 29.88 22.63 -3.23
N ASN A 380 28.67 23.00 -3.68
CA ASN A 380 28.15 24.37 -3.60
C ASN A 380 26.84 24.40 -2.80
N PRO A 381 26.88 24.29 -1.47
CA PRO A 381 25.69 24.36 -0.62
C PRO A 381 24.91 25.65 -0.84
N LYS A 382 23.59 25.52 -0.98
CA LYS A 382 22.68 26.67 -1.06
C LYS A 382 21.90 26.81 0.24
N HIS A 383 21.62 28.03 0.65
CA HIS A 383 20.69 28.36 1.72
C HIS A 383 19.26 28.39 1.16
N VAL A 384 18.46 27.38 1.49
CA VAL A 384 17.14 27.15 0.89
C VAL A 384 16.05 27.41 1.91
N TRP A 385 15.16 28.38 1.61
CA TRP A 385 13.97 28.62 2.42
C TRP A 385 12.83 27.73 1.96
N ILE A 386 12.17 27.09 2.92
CA ILE A 386 10.96 26.30 2.72
C ILE A 386 9.82 27.02 3.44
N VAL A 387 8.86 27.50 2.68
CA VAL A 387 7.72 28.26 3.20
C VAL A 387 6.54 27.34 3.38
N GLY A 388 6.36 26.82 4.60
CA GLY A 388 5.36 25.85 5.00
C GLY A 388 5.97 24.52 5.46
N GLY A 389 5.63 24.13 6.68
CA GLY A 389 6.11 22.92 7.37
C GLY A 389 5.17 21.73 7.28
N GLY A 390 4.36 21.62 6.20
CA GLY A 390 3.57 20.45 5.87
C GLY A 390 4.43 19.30 5.38
N VAL A 391 3.82 18.13 5.06
CA VAL A 391 4.56 16.91 4.66
C VAL A 391 5.44 17.12 3.41
N GLY A 392 5.02 17.94 2.45
CA GLY A 392 5.83 18.26 1.28
C GLY A 392 7.06 19.11 1.63
N GLY A 393 6.91 20.12 2.50
CA GLY A 393 8.04 20.95 2.97
C GLY A 393 9.02 20.18 3.81
N MET A 394 8.56 19.30 4.69
CA MET A 394 9.43 18.42 5.50
C MET A 394 10.20 17.42 4.62
N GLU A 395 9.58 16.83 3.59
CA GLU A 395 10.28 15.95 2.65
C GLU A 395 11.34 16.72 1.84
N ALA A 396 11.01 17.93 1.37
CA ALA A 396 11.99 18.78 0.70
C ALA A 396 13.20 19.09 1.60
N ALA A 397 12.98 19.41 2.88
CA ALA A 397 14.05 19.65 3.84
C ALA A 397 14.97 18.45 4.03
N LYS A 398 14.39 17.23 4.12
CA LYS A 398 15.13 15.99 4.25
C LYS A 398 16.04 15.78 3.04
N VAL A 399 15.50 15.85 1.83
CA VAL A 399 16.25 15.63 0.58
C VAL A 399 17.35 16.68 0.40
N LEU A 400 17.05 17.97 0.61
CA LEU A 400 18.04 19.05 0.56
C LEU A 400 19.20 18.78 1.52
N LYS A 401 18.91 18.30 2.74
CA LYS A 401 19.96 17.99 3.73
C LYS A 401 20.82 16.82 3.29
N GLU A 402 20.23 15.78 2.69
CA GLU A 402 20.96 14.64 2.15
C GLU A 402 21.87 15.05 1.00
N LEU A 403 21.43 16.00 0.15
CA LEU A 403 22.20 16.59 -0.95
C LEU A 403 23.26 17.59 -0.47
N GLY A 404 23.31 17.96 0.83
CA GLY A 404 24.31 18.84 1.41
C GLY A 404 23.95 20.32 1.39
N HIS A 405 22.70 20.68 1.06
CA HIS A 405 22.18 22.04 1.18
C HIS A 405 21.84 22.41 2.63
N GLU A 406 21.52 23.70 2.86
CA GLU A 406 21.15 24.26 4.14
C GLU A 406 19.66 24.67 4.16
N PRO A 407 18.72 23.71 4.39
CA PRO A 407 17.30 24.01 4.45
C PRO A 407 16.93 24.74 5.73
N GLU A 408 15.98 25.67 5.63
CA GLU A 408 15.39 26.41 6.75
C GLU A 408 13.87 26.49 6.54
N ILE A 409 13.07 25.95 7.48
CA ILE A 409 11.60 25.91 7.37
C ILE A 409 10.97 27.07 8.13
N PHE A 410 10.03 27.74 7.49
CA PHE A 410 9.16 28.75 8.08
C PHE A 410 7.71 28.26 8.08
N GLU A 411 7.14 28.08 9.26
CA GLU A 411 5.78 27.58 9.47
C GLU A 411 4.94 28.63 10.21
N ALA A 412 3.78 28.95 9.64
CA ALA A 412 2.89 29.96 10.21
C ALA A 412 2.17 29.51 11.48
N SER A 413 1.99 28.20 11.66
CA SER A 413 1.40 27.62 12.86
C SER A 413 2.46 27.35 13.96
N ASP A 414 2.00 26.90 15.11
CA ASP A 414 2.84 26.53 16.25
C ASP A 414 3.41 25.12 16.17
N HIS A 415 3.17 24.37 15.08
CA HIS A 415 3.63 23.00 14.88
C HIS A 415 3.82 22.66 13.40
N LEU A 416 4.66 21.66 13.11
CA LEU A 416 4.82 21.06 11.78
C LEU A 416 3.71 20.04 11.49
N GLY A 417 3.54 19.68 10.22
CA GLY A 417 2.67 18.58 9.74
C GLY A 417 1.44 19.02 8.96
N GLY A 418 0.99 20.26 9.15
CA GLY A 418 -0.11 20.85 8.38
C GLY A 418 -1.39 20.00 8.38
N GLN A 419 -2.04 19.88 7.22
CA GLN A 419 -3.31 19.14 7.08
C GLN A 419 -3.19 17.63 7.38
N PHE A 420 -1.99 17.05 7.34
CA PHE A 420 -1.81 15.61 7.56
C PHE A 420 -2.05 15.21 9.03
N ILE A 421 -1.81 16.14 9.98
CA ILE A 421 -2.22 15.96 11.39
C ILE A 421 -3.75 15.87 11.48
N ILE A 422 -4.49 16.74 10.78
CA ILE A 422 -5.96 16.73 10.78
C ILE A 422 -6.50 15.41 10.22
N ALA A 423 -5.91 14.92 9.12
CA ALA A 423 -6.26 13.63 8.55
C ALA A 423 -6.07 12.46 9.53
N GLY A 424 -5.07 12.54 10.40
CA GLY A 424 -4.82 11.55 11.46
C GLY A 424 -5.82 11.56 12.62
N LYS A 425 -6.64 12.61 12.75
CA LYS A 425 -7.68 12.72 13.79
C LYS A 425 -8.95 11.92 13.46
N ALA A 426 -9.14 11.53 12.20
CA ALA A 426 -10.26 10.68 11.83
C ALA A 426 -10.16 9.29 12.49
N PRO A 427 -11.31 8.63 12.81
CA PRO A 427 -11.31 7.32 13.46
C PRO A 427 -10.48 6.28 12.72
N GLY A 428 -9.65 5.54 13.45
CA GLY A 428 -8.78 4.50 12.88
C GLY A 428 -7.53 5.00 12.14
N LYS A 429 -7.25 6.31 12.11
CA LYS A 429 -6.13 6.90 11.36
C LYS A 429 -4.98 7.43 12.21
N LYS A 430 -4.89 6.98 13.44
CA LYS A 430 -3.81 7.41 14.36
C LYS A 430 -2.40 7.21 13.77
N GLU A 431 -2.19 6.18 12.96
CA GLU A 431 -0.90 5.95 12.27
C GLU A 431 -0.48 7.13 11.36
N MET A 432 -1.44 7.88 10.78
CA MET A 432 -1.12 9.10 10.03
C MET A 432 -0.63 10.23 10.94
N GLU A 433 -1.29 10.41 12.09
CA GLU A 433 -0.85 11.41 13.08
C GLU A 433 0.53 11.06 13.63
N ASP A 434 0.73 9.81 14.05
CA ASP A 434 2.00 9.33 14.61
C ASP A 434 3.15 9.50 13.59
N ALA A 435 2.95 9.09 12.34
CA ALA A 435 3.93 9.26 11.26
C ALA A 435 4.25 10.73 10.96
N THR A 436 3.27 11.63 11.14
CA THR A 436 3.50 13.07 10.97
C THR A 436 4.36 13.64 12.10
N ILE A 437 4.08 13.22 13.34
CA ILE A 437 4.86 13.60 14.52
C ILE A 437 6.30 13.07 14.41
N GLU A 438 6.48 11.82 13.96
CA GLU A 438 7.80 11.24 13.70
C GLU A 438 8.56 12.04 12.65
N MET A 439 7.92 12.36 11.52
CA MET A 439 8.51 13.16 10.45
C MET A 439 8.91 14.56 10.94
N ALA A 440 8.07 15.22 11.76
CA ALA A 440 8.38 16.49 12.36
C ALA A 440 9.63 16.40 13.24
N LYS A 441 9.71 15.41 14.15
CA LYS A 441 10.88 15.17 15.00
C LYS A 441 12.15 14.86 14.20
N GLN A 442 12.03 14.11 13.10
CA GLN A 442 13.16 13.84 12.20
C GLN A 442 13.62 15.14 11.52
N THR A 443 12.70 15.98 11.08
CA THR A 443 12.98 17.27 10.45
C THR A 443 13.66 18.26 11.43
N GLU A 444 13.18 18.34 12.68
CA GLU A 444 13.77 19.17 13.74
C GLU A 444 15.26 18.85 14.02
N ARG A 445 15.68 17.61 13.77
CA ARG A 445 17.08 17.20 13.97
C ARG A 445 18.02 17.61 12.83
N ILE A 446 17.48 17.91 11.65
CA ILE A 446 18.28 18.11 10.44
C ILE A 446 18.28 19.53 9.90
N CYS A 447 17.29 20.36 10.24
CA CYS A 447 17.21 21.74 9.77
C CYS A 447 16.65 22.69 10.82
N LYS A 448 16.87 23.97 10.61
CA LYS A 448 16.33 25.03 11.46
C LYS A 448 14.86 25.29 11.12
N ILE A 449 14.05 25.47 12.16
CA ILE A 449 12.59 25.65 12.03
C ILE A 449 12.17 26.94 12.75
N HIS A 450 11.35 27.71 12.06
CA HIS A 450 10.72 28.94 12.58
C HIS A 450 9.22 28.73 12.64
N LEU A 451 8.70 28.34 13.80
CA LEU A 451 7.27 28.26 14.05
C LEU A 451 6.66 29.64 14.28
N ASN A 452 5.34 29.76 14.16
CA ASN A 452 4.60 31.02 14.29
C ASN A 452 5.15 32.14 13.40
N THR A 453 5.72 31.77 12.24
CA THR A 453 6.42 32.69 11.34
C THR A 453 5.85 32.59 9.93
N LYS A 454 4.99 33.52 9.58
CA LYS A 454 4.52 33.70 8.21
C LYS A 454 5.54 34.51 7.40
N VAL A 455 6.11 33.92 6.37
CA VAL A 455 7.04 34.60 5.47
C VAL A 455 6.34 35.72 4.73
N THR A 456 6.99 36.89 4.68
CA THR A 456 6.52 38.07 3.94
C THR A 456 7.50 38.45 2.83
N PRO A 457 7.07 39.22 1.81
CA PRO A 457 7.96 39.73 0.78
C PRO A 457 9.17 40.51 1.33
N GLU A 458 8.98 41.28 2.41
CA GLU A 458 10.04 42.07 3.04
C GLU A 458 11.12 41.18 3.67
N MET A 459 10.75 40.05 4.24
CA MET A 459 11.70 39.07 4.77
C MET A 459 12.58 38.50 3.66
N ILE A 460 12.00 38.19 2.48
CA ILE A 460 12.74 37.70 1.31
C ILE A 460 13.68 38.79 0.78
N GLU A 461 13.21 40.06 0.68
CA GLU A 461 14.03 41.19 0.23
C GLU A 461 15.23 41.46 1.17
N GLU A 462 15.03 41.30 2.49
CA GLU A 462 16.09 41.49 3.49
C GLU A 462 17.11 40.35 3.48
N LYS A 463 16.64 39.08 3.50
CA LYS A 463 17.50 37.91 3.74
C LYS A 463 18.08 37.30 2.46
N LYS A 464 17.41 37.42 1.33
CA LYS A 464 17.81 36.96 0.00
C LYS A 464 18.32 35.51 -0.01
N PRO A 465 17.47 34.50 0.32
CA PRO A 465 17.87 33.11 0.24
C PRO A 465 18.31 32.76 -1.19
N ASP A 466 19.16 31.73 -1.35
CA ASP A 466 19.63 31.28 -2.67
C ASP A 466 18.52 30.60 -3.47
N HIS A 467 17.53 30.02 -2.79
CA HIS A 467 16.40 29.32 -3.37
C HIS A 467 15.20 29.30 -2.42
N VAL A 468 13.96 29.24 -2.95
CA VAL A 468 12.74 29.15 -2.14
C VAL A 468 11.83 28.02 -2.63
N ILE A 469 11.38 27.17 -1.71
CA ILE A 469 10.34 26.18 -1.97
C ILE A 469 9.07 26.61 -1.25
N ILE A 470 8.01 26.92 -2.01
CA ILE A 470 6.70 27.34 -1.49
C ILE A 470 5.81 26.10 -1.27
N ALA A 471 5.57 25.77 -0.02
CA ALA A 471 4.78 24.61 0.45
C ALA A 471 3.64 25.05 1.39
N THR A 472 3.05 26.23 1.17
CA THR A 472 2.05 26.87 2.04
C THR A 472 0.72 26.13 2.14
N GLY A 473 0.51 25.11 1.30
CA GLY A 473 -0.67 24.27 1.35
C GLY A 473 -1.95 24.92 0.82
N ALA A 474 -3.09 24.47 1.35
CA ALA A 474 -4.43 24.92 0.96
C ALA A 474 -5.31 25.13 2.20
N LEU A 475 -6.34 25.94 2.05
CA LEU A 475 -7.36 26.20 3.07
C LEU A 475 -8.72 25.65 2.63
N PRO A 476 -9.59 25.21 3.56
CA PRO A 476 -10.95 24.79 3.23
C PRO A 476 -11.70 25.89 2.45
N ILE A 477 -12.47 25.49 1.46
CA ILE A 477 -13.30 26.42 0.70
C ILE A 477 -14.40 26.95 1.63
N ALA A 478 -14.46 28.28 1.75
CA ALA A 478 -15.56 28.96 2.42
C ALA A 478 -16.76 29.01 1.44
N LEU A 479 -17.57 27.94 1.47
CA LEU A 479 -18.83 27.90 0.74
C LEU A 479 -19.78 28.95 1.35
N ARG A 480 -20.47 29.69 0.52
CA ARG A 480 -21.53 30.61 0.96
C ARG A 480 -22.85 30.21 0.32
N LEU A 481 -23.85 29.96 1.16
CA LEU A 481 -25.18 29.55 0.75
C LEU A 481 -26.20 30.53 1.33
N ASP A 482 -27.25 30.76 0.59
CA ASP A 482 -28.39 31.54 1.11
C ASP A 482 -28.97 30.84 2.34
N GLY A 483 -29.25 31.60 3.40
CA GLY A 483 -29.82 31.08 4.64
C GLY A 483 -28.81 30.53 5.66
N GLU A 484 -27.49 30.77 5.50
CA GLU A 484 -26.45 30.36 6.47
C GLU A 484 -26.70 30.88 7.89
N ASP A 485 -27.32 32.06 8.00
CA ASP A 485 -27.69 32.68 9.28
C ASP A 485 -28.83 31.96 10.03
N GLN A 486 -29.51 31.00 9.38
CA GLN A 486 -30.67 30.28 9.92
C GLN A 486 -30.32 28.98 10.61
N ILE A 487 -29.12 28.41 10.38
CA ILE A 487 -28.70 27.13 10.91
C ILE A 487 -27.21 27.14 11.26
N HIS A 488 -26.86 26.45 12.35
CA HIS A 488 -25.45 26.32 12.74
C HIS A 488 -24.67 25.51 11.69
N HIS A 489 -23.57 26.07 11.21
CA HIS A 489 -22.71 25.41 10.22
C HIS A 489 -21.22 25.59 10.55
N VAL A 490 -20.43 24.58 10.23
CA VAL A 490 -18.99 24.50 10.57
C VAL A 490 -18.19 23.82 9.45
N GLN A 491 -16.86 23.96 9.49
CA GLN A 491 -15.97 23.24 8.60
C GLN A 491 -15.65 21.83 9.13
N ALA A 492 -15.54 20.84 8.25
CA ALA A 492 -15.18 19.47 8.62
C ALA A 492 -13.84 19.39 9.37
N ASN A 493 -12.87 20.23 9.02
CA ASN A 493 -11.57 20.28 9.71
C ASN A 493 -11.72 20.69 11.20
N ASP A 494 -12.62 21.59 11.53
CA ASP A 494 -12.84 22.02 12.92
C ASP A 494 -13.55 20.93 13.74
N VAL A 495 -14.43 20.16 13.10
CA VAL A 495 -15.06 18.97 13.70
C VAL A 495 -14.00 17.91 14.00
N LEU A 496 -13.16 17.56 13.02
CA LEU A 496 -12.10 16.54 13.18
C LEU A 496 -11.06 16.96 14.23
N MET A 497 -10.75 18.25 14.32
CA MET A 497 -9.86 18.78 15.35
C MET A 497 -10.51 18.89 16.75
N GLY A 498 -11.79 18.53 16.88
CA GLY A 498 -12.51 18.59 18.16
C GLY A 498 -12.79 20.00 18.67
N LYS A 499 -12.64 21.02 17.82
CA LYS A 499 -13.00 22.42 18.14
C LYS A 499 -14.50 22.61 18.22
N GLU A 500 -15.25 21.84 17.42
CA GLU A 500 -16.71 21.84 17.36
C GLU A 500 -17.25 20.48 17.84
N LYS A 501 -18.20 20.53 18.79
CA LYS A 501 -18.90 19.34 19.30
C LYS A 501 -20.35 19.39 18.86
N LEU A 502 -20.71 18.51 17.95
CA LEU A 502 -22.04 18.42 17.38
C LEU A 502 -22.81 17.21 17.93
N SER A 503 -24.12 17.28 17.91
CA SER A 503 -25.02 16.19 18.30
C SER A 503 -26.29 16.21 17.46
N GLY A 504 -27.12 15.17 17.54
CA GLY A 504 -28.40 15.12 16.82
C GLY A 504 -28.25 14.77 15.34
N TYR A 505 -28.98 15.48 14.49
CA TYR A 505 -29.04 15.25 13.04
C TYR A 505 -28.09 16.18 12.31
N ILE A 506 -27.16 15.64 11.56
CA ILE A 506 -26.11 16.39 10.88
C ILE A 506 -26.13 16.12 9.38
N ALA A 507 -26.15 17.17 8.58
CA ALA A 507 -25.94 17.09 7.15
C ALA A 507 -24.49 17.50 6.82
N ILE A 508 -23.77 16.64 6.06
CA ILE A 508 -22.43 16.93 5.55
C ILE A 508 -22.57 17.27 4.07
N ILE A 509 -22.09 18.43 3.66
CA ILE A 509 -22.06 18.87 2.25
C ILE A 509 -20.68 18.57 1.69
N GLY A 510 -20.62 17.60 0.76
CA GLY A 510 -19.42 17.04 0.15
C GLY A 510 -19.16 15.60 0.58
N GLY A 511 -19.24 14.68 -0.37
CA GLY A 511 -19.06 13.24 -0.17
C GLY A 511 -17.70 12.72 -0.59
N GLY A 512 -16.66 13.58 -0.57
CA GLY A 512 -15.26 13.18 -0.77
C GLY A 512 -14.62 12.66 0.50
N LEU A 513 -13.28 12.44 0.45
CA LEU A 513 -12.47 11.89 1.53
C LEU A 513 -12.75 12.55 2.90
N VAL A 514 -12.65 13.89 2.96
CA VAL A 514 -12.81 14.65 4.22
C VAL A 514 -14.25 14.57 4.76
N GLY A 515 -15.24 14.60 3.85
CA GLY A 515 -16.65 14.48 4.24
C GLY A 515 -16.98 13.11 4.84
N LEU A 516 -16.43 12.04 4.28
CA LEU A 516 -16.60 10.69 4.81
C LEU A 516 -15.85 10.48 6.12
N GLU A 517 -14.69 11.11 6.31
CA GLU A 517 -13.95 11.11 7.58
C GLU A 517 -14.73 11.84 8.69
N ALA A 518 -15.32 12.99 8.37
CA ALA A 518 -16.19 13.71 9.29
C ALA A 518 -17.47 12.90 9.61
N ALA A 519 -18.01 12.19 8.62
CA ALA A 519 -19.17 11.32 8.80
C ALA A 519 -18.87 10.15 9.76
N ASP A 520 -17.71 9.47 9.57
CA ASP A 520 -17.24 8.42 10.48
C ASP A 520 -17.09 8.96 11.91
N TYR A 521 -16.40 10.09 12.04
CA TYR A 521 -16.14 10.73 13.33
C TYR A 521 -17.44 11.04 14.08
N LEU A 522 -18.40 11.70 13.43
CA LEU A 522 -19.67 12.10 14.04
C LEU A 522 -20.60 10.91 14.30
N ALA A 523 -20.72 9.99 13.34
CA ALA A 523 -21.56 8.80 13.51
C ALA A 523 -21.04 7.88 14.61
N THR A 524 -19.72 7.74 14.77
CA THR A 524 -19.10 6.99 15.87
C THR A 524 -19.42 7.62 17.24
N GLN A 525 -19.67 8.93 17.30
CA GLN A 525 -20.11 9.64 18.51
C GLN A 525 -21.63 9.58 18.73
N GLY A 526 -22.37 8.87 17.88
CA GLY A 526 -23.80 8.67 18.01
C GLY A 526 -24.68 9.69 17.30
N CYS A 527 -24.10 10.56 16.47
CA CYS A 527 -24.87 11.47 15.61
C CYS A 527 -25.56 10.70 14.48
N LYS A 528 -26.70 11.21 14.01
CA LYS A 528 -27.35 10.74 12.79
C LYS A 528 -26.84 11.60 11.63
N VAL A 529 -26.13 10.98 10.69
CA VAL A 529 -25.41 11.68 9.65
C VAL A 529 -25.99 11.38 8.26
N THR A 530 -26.23 12.42 7.48
CA THR A 530 -26.55 12.36 6.06
C THR A 530 -25.45 13.09 5.28
N VAL A 531 -24.80 12.39 4.32
CA VAL A 531 -23.79 12.96 3.43
C VAL A 531 -24.43 13.30 2.08
N LEU A 532 -24.28 14.54 1.64
CA LEU A 532 -24.82 15.08 0.40
C LEU A 532 -23.67 15.32 -0.60
N GLU A 533 -23.71 14.65 -1.75
CA GLU A 533 -22.72 14.80 -2.80
C GLU A 533 -23.39 15.24 -4.11
N MET A 534 -22.88 16.29 -4.74
CA MET A 534 -23.42 16.80 -6.01
C MET A 534 -23.16 15.89 -7.21
N LYS A 535 -22.06 15.10 -7.16
CA LYS A 535 -21.70 14.12 -8.18
C LYS A 535 -22.50 12.84 -8.00
N ASP A 536 -22.49 12.00 -9.01
CA ASP A 536 -23.16 10.70 -9.04
C ASP A 536 -22.45 9.63 -8.18
N LYS A 537 -21.21 9.87 -7.77
CA LYS A 537 -20.40 8.94 -6.98
C LYS A 537 -19.85 9.57 -5.71
N ILE A 538 -20.15 8.95 -4.56
CA ILE A 538 -19.56 9.30 -3.26
C ILE A 538 -18.19 8.63 -3.13
N GLY A 539 -17.22 9.31 -2.52
CA GLY A 539 -15.86 8.81 -2.32
C GLY A 539 -15.08 8.65 -3.63
N ALA A 540 -15.38 9.44 -4.66
CA ALA A 540 -14.72 9.34 -5.96
C ALA A 540 -13.21 9.65 -5.91
N ASP A 541 -12.74 10.31 -4.86
CA ASP A 541 -11.35 10.63 -4.57
C ASP A 541 -10.63 9.61 -3.68
N LEU A 542 -11.34 8.57 -3.21
CA LEU A 542 -10.75 7.44 -2.49
C LEU A 542 -10.03 6.49 -3.46
N GLY A 543 -8.94 5.86 -3.00
CA GLY A 543 -8.38 4.68 -3.65
C GLY A 543 -9.36 3.50 -3.56
N SER A 544 -9.26 2.56 -4.51
CA SER A 544 -10.26 1.50 -4.67
C SER A 544 -10.48 0.64 -3.42
N LEU A 545 -9.41 0.21 -2.75
CA LEU A 545 -9.50 -0.61 -1.52
C LEU A 545 -10.08 0.21 -0.36
N ARG A 546 -9.64 1.44 -0.22
CA ARG A 546 -10.19 2.33 0.81
C ARG A 546 -11.67 2.66 0.55
N GLN A 547 -12.08 2.78 -0.72
CA GLN A 547 -13.50 2.98 -1.04
C GLN A 547 -14.36 1.83 -0.53
N ILE A 548 -13.93 0.58 -0.73
CA ILE A 548 -14.64 -0.60 -0.22
C ILE A 548 -14.74 -0.55 1.31
N ALA A 549 -13.61 -0.38 2.00
CA ALA A 549 -13.56 -0.36 3.46
C ALA A 549 -14.40 0.77 4.07
N VAL A 550 -14.30 1.99 3.52
CA VAL A 550 -15.07 3.16 3.98
C VAL A 550 -16.57 2.98 3.72
N MET A 551 -16.97 2.47 2.54
CA MET A 551 -18.40 2.22 2.27
C MET A 551 -18.99 1.15 3.21
N MET A 552 -18.24 0.08 3.51
CA MET A 552 -18.65 -0.92 4.52
C MET A 552 -18.82 -0.26 5.90
N LYS A 553 -17.91 0.62 6.28
CA LYS A 553 -17.97 1.36 7.55
C LYS A 553 -19.18 2.30 7.61
N MET A 554 -19.44 3.06 6.54
CA MET A 554 -20.60 3.96 6.45
C MET A 554 -21.92 3.19 6.60
N ASN A 555 -22.02 2.03 5.95
CA ASN A 555 -23.19 1.15 6.08
C ASN A 555 -23.34 0.62 7.52
N GLN A 556 -22.26 0.16 8.14
CA GLN A 556 -22.26 -0.31 9.53
C GLN A 556 -22.72 0.79 10.51
N LEU A 557 -22.27 2.03 10.30
CA LEU A 557 -22.63 3.20 11.10
C LEU A 557 -24.00 3.77 10.73
N LYS A 558 -24.66 3.22 9.71
CA LYS A 558 -25.98 3.69 9.20
C LYS A 558 -25.95 5.15 8.75
N VAL A 559 -24.84 5.60 8.20
CA VAL A 559 -24.72 6.91 7.55
C VAL A 559 -25.56 6.90 6.28
N GLU A 560 -26.43 7.89 6.11
CA GLU A 560 -27.20 8.05 4.87
C GLU A 560 -26.35 8.73 3.81
N LEU A 561 -26.14 8.07 2.66
CA LEU A 561 -25.36 8.58 1.54
C LEU A 561 -26.27 8.99 0.40
N LYS A 562 -26.23 10.26 0.00
CA LYS A 562 -27.05 10.83 -1.07
C LYS A 562 -26.17 11.40 -2.19
N PRO A 563 -25.84 10.58 -3.22
CA PRO A 563 -25.22 11.09 -4.44
C PRO A 563 -26.23 11.92 -5.26
N SER A 564 -25.77 12.66 -6.27
CA SER A 564 -26.56 13.53 -7.14
C SER A 564 -27.46 14.52 -6.36
N SER A 565 -26.99 14.99 -5.20
CA SER A 565 -27.73 15.84 -4.26
C SER A 565 -27.05 17.19 -4.13
N LYS A 566 -27.20 18.03 -5.15
CA LYS A 566 -26.63 19.38 -5.15
C LYS A 566 -27.43 20.29 -4.24
N VAL A 567 -26.73 20.95 -3.33
CA VAL A 567 -27.30 21.88 -2.37
C VAL A 567 -27.53 23.24 -3.00
N ASN A 568 -28.69 23.83 -2.73
CA ASN A 568 -29.08 25.17 -3.20
C ASN A 568 -28.97 26.21 -2.08
N SER A 569 -29.55 25.94 -0.91
CA SER A 569 -29.59 26.88 0.20
C SER A 569 -29.74 26.17 1.54
N LEU A 570 -29.68 26.94 2.63
CA LEU A 570 -29.92 26.47 3.98
C LEU A 570 -31.24 27.12 4.52
N SER A 571 -31.87 26.44 5.45
CA SER A 571 -33.02 26.91 6.20
C SER A 571 -32.96 26.45 7.64
N LYS A 572 -33.80 26.96 8.50
CA LYS A 572 -33.90 26.50 9.90
C LYS A 572 -34.36 25.03 10.04
N GLU A 573 -34.97 24.48 9.01
CA GLU A 573 -35.36 23.07 8.96
C GLU A 573 -34.26 22.15 8.44
N GLY A 574 -33.20 22.69 7.82
CA GLY A 574 -32.09 21.90 7.27
C GLY A 574 -31.58 22.40 5.91
N VAL A 575 -31.03 21.47 5.13
CA VAL A 575 -30.43 21.72 3.83
C VAL A 575 -31.47 21.59 2.71
N VAL A 576 -31.58 22.60 1.85
CA VAL A 576 -32.48 22.63 0.69
C VAL A 576 -31.67 22.27 -0.57
N LEU A 577 -32.09 21.21 -1.27
CA LEU A 577 -31.48 20.76 -2.52
C LEU A 577 -32.01 21.58 -3.73
N GLU A 578 -31.29 21.57 -4.84
CA GLU A 578 -31.78 22.15 -6.12
C GLU A 578 -33.10 21.51 -6.60
N SER A 579 -33.37 20.26 -6.22
CA SER A 579 -34.63 19.56 -6.49
C SER A 579 -35.84 20.14 -5.72
N GLY A 580 -35.62 21.07 -4.78
CA GLY A 580 -36.62 21.58 -3.86
C GLY A 580 -36.85 20.70 -2.61
N GLN A 581 -36.21 19.55 -2.51
CA GLN A 581 -36.28 18.69 -1.32
C GLN A 581 -35.49 19.32 -0.17
N THR A 582 -36.08 19.33 1.02
CA THR A 582 -35.37 19.68 2.27
C THR A 582 -34.88 18.42 2.98
N ILE A 583 -33.60 18.38 3.33
CA ILE A 583 -32.98 17.35 4.17
C ILE A 583 -32.93 17.89 5.60
N PRO A 584 -33.72 17.32 6.52
CA PRO A 584 -33.78 17.82 7.90
C PRO A 584 -32.44 17.61 8.61
N CYS A 585 -31.94 18.64 9.28
CA CYS A 585 -30.77 18.55 10.14
C CYS A 585 -30.74 19.70 11.15
N GLU A 586 -29.97 19.52 12.22
CA GLU A 586 -29.74 20.52 13.26
C GLU A 586 -28.43 21.28 13.02
N HIS A 587 -27.49 20.64 12.33
CA HIS A 587 -26.18 21.20 12.02
C HIS A 587 -25.75 20.84 10.60
N VAL A 588 -24.95 21.73 9.98
CA VAL A 588 -24.37 21.52 8.67
C VAL A 588 -22.85 21.51 8.76
N VAL A 589 -22.21 20.54 8.11
CA VAL A 589 -20.75 20.44 8.03
C VAL A 589 -20.31 20.60 6.59
N TYR A 590 -19.42 21.58 6.31
CA TYR A 590 -18.87 21.82 5.00
C TYR A 590 -17.60 20.98 4.77
N ALA A 591 -17.58 20.19 3.71
CA ALA A 591 -16.47 19.35 3.27
C ALA A 591 -16.29 19.44 1.73
N VAL A 592 -16.41 20.65 1.18
CA VAL A 592 -16.48 20.91 -0.27
C VAL A 592 -15.12 21.10 -0.94
N GLY A 593 -14.05 20.66 -0.29
CA GLY A 593 -12.67 20.71 -0.79
C GLY A 593 -11.88 21.91 -0.26
N SER A 594 -10.68 22.06 -0.80
CA SER A 594 -9.71 23.08 -0.39
C SER A 594 -9.22 23.90 -1.58
N LYS A 595 -8.79 25.13 -1.33
CA LYS A 595 -8.21 26.05 -2.31
C LYS A 595 -6.79 26.40 -1.88
N SER A 596 -5.85 26.36 -2.83
CA SER A 596 -4.45 26.75 -2.61
C SER A 596 -4.34 28.14 -2.00
N VAL A 597 -3.40 28.30 -1.08
CA VAL A 597 -3.04 29.60 -0.52
C VAL A 597 -2.49 30.49 -1.64
N ASP A 598 -2.92 31.76 -1.68
CA ASP A 598 -2.38 32.72 -2.63
C ASP A 598 -0.96 33.15 -2.24
N ASN A 599 -0.01 32.91 -3.13
CA ASN A 599 1.42 33.20 -2.97
C ASN A 599 1.92 34.27 -3.96
N SER A 600 1.02 34.98 -4.64
CA SER A 600 1.37 35.92 -5.70
C SER A 600 2.33 37.04 -5.28
N GLU A 601 2.19 37.55 -4.04
CA GLU A 601 3.07 38.59 -3.49
C GLU A 601 4.50 38.04 -3.28
N LEU A 602 4.63 36.82 -2.75
CA LEU A 602 5.93 36.15 -2.57
C LEU A 602 6.60 35.88 -3.91
N CYS A 603 5.85 35.34 -4.88
CA CYS A 603 6.35 35.08 -6.23
C CYS A 603 6.83 36.37 -6.90
N SER A 604 6.05 37.43 -6.83
CA SER A 604 6.42 38.74 -7.41
C SER A 604 7.71 39.33 -6.81
N MET A 605 7.92 39.13 -5.50
CA MET A 605 9.15 39.58 -4.85
C MET A 605 10.36 38.74 -5.30
N MET A 606 10.22 37.43 -5.41
CA MET A 606 11.29 36.55 -5.89
C MET A 606 11.65 36.84 -7.35
N ASP A 607 10.64 37.05 -8.21
CA ASP A 607 10.86 37.45 -9.60
C ASP A 607 11.64 38.79 -9.68
N LYS A 608 11.26 39.80 -8.86
CA LYS A 608 11.96 41.09 -8.75
C LYS A 608 13.42 40.95 -8.35
N LEU A 609 13.69 40.00 -7.45
CA LEU A 609 15.04 39.75 -6.92
C LEU A 609 15.84 38.70 -7.71
N SER A 610 15.22 38.07 -8.73
CA SER A 610 15.78 36.95 -9.49
C SER A 610 16.17 35.77 -8.59
N ILE A 611 15.42 35.50 -7.54
CA ILE A 611 15.60 34.34 -6.67
C ILE A 611 14.81 33.17 -7.27
N PRO A 612 15.44 32.02 -7.58
CA PRO A 612 14.74 30.85 -8.09
C PRO A 612 13.81 30.27 -7.04
N TYR A 613 12.63 29.77 -7.49
CA TYR A 613 11.66 29.16 -6.60
C TYR A 613 10.82 28.09 -7.28
N GLN A 614 10.26 27.16 -6.50
CA GLN A 614 9.23 26.20 -6.91
C GLN A 614 8.03 26.28 -5.97
N ILE A 615 6.84 25.97 -6.52
CA ILE A 615 5.58 25.84 -5.74
C ILE A 615 5.20 24.36 -5.76
N ILE A 616 5.02 23.76 -4.55
CA ILE A 616 4.79 22.33 -4.39
C ILE A 616 3.52 22.01 -3.60
N GLY A 617 3.04 20.80 -3.77
CA GLY A 617 1.92 20.24 -3.02
C GLY A 617 0.63 21.03 -3.21
N ASP A 618 -0.13 21.16 -2.15
CA ASP A 618 -1.42 21.84 -2.17
C ASP A 618 -1.32 23.35 -2.40
N ALA A 619 -0.14 23.95 -2.25
CA ALA A 619 0.11 25.33 -2.65
C ALA A 619 0.04 25.50 -4.18
N LYS A 620 0.35 24.46 -4.95
CA LYS A 620 0.21 24.38 -6.41
C LYS A 620 -1.20 23.96 -6.80
N ALA A 621 -1.70 22.89 -6.23
CA ALA A 621 -3.06 22.37 -6.43
C ALA A 621 -3.42 21.40 -5.29
N ALA A 622 -4.60 21.60 -4.68
CA ALA A 622 -5.08 20.72 -3.62
C ALA A 622 -5.31 19.29 -4.16
N ARG A 623 -4.55 18.31 -3.62
CA ARG A 623 -4.55 16.91 -4.04
C ARG A 623 -4.27 16.00 -2.84
N ARG A 624 -3.78 14.77 -3.10
CA ARG A 624 -3.40 13.81 -2.05
C ARG A 624 -2.01 14.13 -1.48
N ALA A 625 -1.74 13.66 -0.25
CA ALA A 625 -0.44 13.80 0.41
C ALA A 625 0.71 13.17 -0.41
N LEU A 626 0.46 12.09 -1.17
CA LEU A 626 1.41 11.51 -2.12
C LEU A 626 1.99 12.56 -3.07
N ASN A 627 1.13 13.40 -3.68
CA ASN A 627 1.58 14.44 -4.60
C ASN A 627 2.44 15.50 -3.92
N ALA A 628 2.06 15.90 -2.69
CA ALA A 628 2.83 16.89 -1.95
C ALA A 628 4.23 16.40 -1.58
N ILE A 629 4.35 15.12 -1.18
CA ILE A 629 5.63 14.51 -0.80
C ILE A 629 6.50 14.26 -2.04
N GLU A 630 5.93 13.71 -3.13
CA GLU A 630 6.65 13.54 -4.40
C GLU A 630 7.18 14.88 -4.94
N GLU A 631 6.33 15.92 -4.97
CA GLU A 631 6.75 17.25 -5.43
C GLU A 631 7.81 17.87 -4.52
N GLY A 632 7.75 17.65 -3.20
CA GLY A 632 8.80 18.08 -2.26
C GLY A 632 10.14 17.40 -2.53
N TYR A 633 10.10 16.09 -2.77
CA TYR A 633 11.27 15.29 -3.12
C TYR A 633 11.91 15.79 -4.43
N TYR A 634 11.13 15.87 -5.51
CA TYR A 634 11.69 16.28 -6.81
C TYR A 634 12.12 17.75 -6.85
N ALA A 635 11.38 18.66 -6.21
CA ALA A 635 11.80 20.05 -6.10
C ALA A 635 13.16 20.20 -5.39
N ALA A 636 13.40 19.40 -4.36
CA ALA A 636 14.69 19.40 -3.68
C ALA A 636 15.82 18.80 -4.53
N MET A 637 15.53 17.77 -5.34
CA MET A 637 16.52 17.17 -6.27
C MET A 637 16.96 18.13 -7.39
N GLU A 638 16.14 19.15 -7.71
CA GLU A 638 16.43 20.15 -8.76
C GLU A 638 17.20 21.37 -8.24
N VAL A 639 17.40 21.54 -6.93
CA VAL A 639 18.14 22.65 -6.34
C VAL A 639 19.63 22.52 -6.55
#